data_d945a3438b0b264fc90c08db6fa667d9
#
_entry.id   d945a3438b0b264fc90c08db6fa667d9
#
_cell.length_a   1.000
_cell.length_b   1.000
_cell.length_c   1.000
_cell.angle_alpha   90.00
_cell.angle_beta   90.00
_cell.angle_gamma   90.00
#
_symmetry.space_group_name_H-M   'P 1'
#
loop_
_entity.id
_entity.type
_entity.pdbx_description
1 polymer ?
#
loop_
_entity_poly.entity_id
_entity_poly.type
_entity_poly.pdbx_seq_one_letter_code
_entity_poly.pdbx_strand_id
1 'polypeptide(L)'
;MRSPFKGYLNIVILLAAFLLPGIVQGMQLIYLVPVEPAAISSQGGGIYYLGKIAGETLVVVNQNKLSLLAGLDGNKLAEYFPEKLYYLISAKGDAWREELPPDAEVLATFGDTYLVAVSDYLKQVVHGEIALLEIKPLPTTSESLPQLEPVKYSDPDIQELVDEVDVDNIHTTIQDMVNYVTRYDFTPQCHLCADYLANKLTSYGAAVEKIPFLPGSLHDVFFADDEINGWAVGAYGAIIHTTDGGATWSEQTNPGGESILSGIYFYDSTHGWACGRGNKLLKTDDGGATWVEVNPGYSYSYEDIWADAGGKVLACGSLGSIIRSNDFGATWHLFEISAQDNLWSIDLQADGTRGVVVGKWGANFITSDGGSTWHSLPTITYENLYDVYFESDGTGWVCGDLGTLLKSTDYGESWDFVDGPSQDDLRQVTVFGSRGWVGGLAGTLWFTEDAGDHWQETKIATDSTVNGLNQPQENSAYLVGDQSVIFKYIGSDVSDWENQSNNLSSVGTHVIFNVVGRIDGSSHSHQVYALTAHYDSISEDPYVLAPGADDNATGVAGVLETCRLLAGENPAYSLEFIAFGGEELGLFGSARFATSIKYSSDTFLGVLNFDMLGCTNDGMNEDLDLISNEQSVNLMDFIISSRNNYVPSCRIKRTVDPSMWRSDHSSFWNQGIPALLGIEDWPLSHNRANTTQDTIDWINFDLVALFTKPAVSTLAELGQISALQLPGDLANLKVYPNPLNLTLAEAGAFTFDGLPQDSKVKIYNVAGELVAELPPPTSGRTFWYALNRAGDGCSSGVYLYVVESGSGSTSGKLALIK
;
A
#
# COMPACT_ATOMS: atom_id res chain seq x y z
N MET A 1 -21.91 -4.37 36.62
CA MET A 1 -23.12 -3.53 36.55
C MET A 1 -23.20 -3.02 35.11
N ARG A 2 -24.36 -3.17 34.53
CA ARG A 2 -24.69 -3.02 33.13
C ARG A 2 -24.11 -1.79 32.43
N SER A 3 -23.59 -2.02 31.24
CA SER A 3 -23.27 -1.02 30.22
C SER A 3 -24.44 -0.05 29.97
N PRO A 4 -24.15 1.24 29.73
CA PRO A 4 -25.06 2.11 29.03
C PRO A 4 -24.39 2.83 27.87
N PHE A 5 -24.19 2.15 26.75
CA PHE A 5 -23.96 2.81 25.46
C PHE A 5 -24.76 2.08 24.37
N LYS A 6 -26.07 2.11 24.48
CA LYS A 6 -27.00 1.97 23.37
C LYS A 6 -28.04 3.07 23.51
N GLY A 7 -27.94 4.03 22.65
CA GLY A 7 -28.94 5.06 22.49
C GLY A 7 -28.39 6.47 22.59
N TYR A 8 -27.88 6.99 21.48
CA TYR A 8 -27.93 8.39 21.07
C TYR A 8 -27.19 8.51 19.73
N LEU A 9 -27.81 8.10 18.65
CA LEU A 9 -27.55 8.63 17.31
C LEU A 9 -28.75 8.35 16.41
N ASN A 10 -29.90 8.87 16.79
CA ASN A 10 -31.00 9.13 15.87
C ASN A 10 -31.34 10.60 16.02
N ILE A 11 -31.54 11.26 14.89
CA ILE A 11 -31.99 12.65 14.72
C ILE A 11 -30.81 13.61 14.46
N VAL A 12 -30.57 13.89 13.21
CA VAL A 12 -30.73 15.16 12.48
C VAL A 12 -30.27 14.96 11.05
N ILE A 13 -31.10 14.41 10.23
CA ILE A 13 -31.09 14.68 8.78
C ILE A 13 -32.55 14.88 8.38
N LEU A 14 -33.05 16.07 8.55
CA LEU A 14 -34.13 16.68 7.79
C LEU A 14 -34.30 18.12 8.25
N LEU A 15 -34.09 19.04 7.31
CA LEU A 15 -34.34 20.46 7.35
C LEU A 15 -33.10 21.32 7.12
N ALA A 16 -32.57 21.26 5.89
CA ALA A 16 -31.96 22.42 5.22
C ALA A 16 -32.00 22.24 3.69
N ALA A 17 -33.08 21.69 3.15
CA ALA A 17 -33.29 21.59 1.70
C ALA A 17 -34.41 22.52 1.24
N PHE A 18 -34.50 23.73 1.76
CA PHE A 18 -35.29 24.77 1.16
C PHE A 18 -34.74 26.14 1.56
N LEU A 19 -34.32 26.88 0.56
CA LEU A 19 -33.86 28.26 0.48
C LEU A 19 -32.35 28.37 0.29
N LEU A 20 -31.94 28.17 -0.94
CA LEU A 20 -31.10 29.02 -1.80
C LEU A 20 -30.66 28.18 -2.99
N PRO A 21 -31.24 28.25 -4.15
CA PRO A 21 -30.68 27.66 -5.36
C PRO A 21 -29.56 28.59 -5.84
N GLY A 22 -28.32 28.17 -5.69
CA GLY A 22 -27.18 28.88 -6.27
C GLY A 22 -25.86 28.82 -5.53
N ILE A 23 -25.73 28.08 -4.42
CA ILE A 23 -24.44 27.96 -3.72
C ILE A 23 -24.25 26.54 -3.35
N VAL A 24 -23.12 25.95 -3.82
CA VAL A 24 -22.55 24.62 -3.51
C VAL A 24 -22.91 23.52 -4.51
N GLN A 25 -22.37 23.63 -5.73
CA GLN A 25 -22.09 22.46 -6.58
C GLN A 25 -20.57 22.21 -6.50
N GLY A 26 -20.16 20.99 -6.16
CA GLY A 26 -18.76 20.63 -6.24
C GLY A 26 -18.07 20.22 -4.92
N MET A 27 -18.71 20.40 -3.78
CA MET A 27 -18.11 20.04 -2.51
C MET A 27 -17.95 18.51 -2.38
N GLN A 28 -16.74 18.05 -2.14
CA GLN A 28 -16.47 16.65 -1.74
C GLN A 28 -16.62 16.50 -0.23
N LEU A 29 -17.17 15.39 0.20
CA LEU A 29 -17.50 15.18 1.60
C LEU A 29 -16.97 13.83 2.07
N ILE A 30 -16.37 13.81 3.25
CA ILE A 30 -15.91 12.58 3.89
C ILE A 30 -17.07 11.99 4.71
N TYR A 31 -17.38 10.73 4.43
CA TYR A 31 -18.41 9.97 5.13
C TYR A 31 -17.84 8.72 5.77
N LEU A 32 -18.38 8.35 6.92
CA LEU A 32 -18.19 7.07 7.56
C LEU A 32 -19.46 6.24 7.32
N VAL A 33 -19.34 5.11 6.65
CA VAL A 33 -20.48 4.25 6.31
C VAL A 33 -20.32 2.86 6.93
N PRO A 34 -21.36 2.30 7.57
CA PRO A 34 -21.29 1.06 8.34
C PRO A 34 -21.41 -0.18 7.43
N VAL A 35 -20.71 -0.20 6.32
CA VAL A 35 -20.72 -1.29 5.34
C VAL A 35 -19.34 -1.54 4.78
N GLU A 36 -19.11 -2.76 4.30
CA GLU A 36 -17.88 -3.09 3.58
C GLU A 36 -17.79 -2.31 2.26
N PRO A 37 -16.58 -1.94 1.81
CA PRO A 37 -16.38 -1.21 0.56
C PRO A 37 -17.05 -1.86 -0.64
N ALA A 38 -16.98 -3.19 -0.75
CA ALA A 38 -17.62 -3.95 -1.83
C ALA A 38 -19.16 -3.88 -1.83
N ALA A 39 -19.79 -3.51 -0.71
CA ALA A 39 -21.24 -3.34 -0.62
C ALA A 39 -21.70 -1.96 -1.07
N ILE A 40 -20.78 -1.01 -1.23
CA ILE A 40 -21.06 0.31 -1.78
C ILE A 40 -21.10 0.16 -3.29
N SER A 41 -22.27 0.34 -3.89
CA SER A 41 -22.42 0.17 -5.34
C SER A 41 -21.52 1.13 -6.11
N SER A 42 -20.65 0.60 -6.94
CA SER A 42 -19.80 1.35 -7.88
C SER A 42 -20.58 1.88 -9.09
N GLN A 43 -21.93 1.77 -9.10
CA GLN A 43 -22.73 2.25 -10.20
C GLN A 43 -22.73 3.77 -10.25
N GLY A 44 -21.83 4.29 -11.05
CA GLY A 44 -21.83 5.67 -11.48
C GLY A 44 -20.87 6.62 -10.80
N GLY A 45 -19.61 6.32 -10.70
CA GLY A 45 -18.52 7.26 -10.33
C GLY A 45 -18.76 8.26 -9.17
N GLY A 46 -17.72 8.78 -8.55
CA GLY A 46 -17.84 9.86 -7.54
C GLY A 46 -18.04 9.38 -6.09
N ILE A 47 -17.79 8.11 -5.79
CA ILE A 47 -17.50 7.63 -4.43
C ILE A 47 -16.13 6.98 -4.46
N TYR A 48 -15.25 7.43 -3.60
CA TYR A 48 -13.88 6.93 -3.51
C TYR A 48 -13.60 6.40 -2.10
N TYR A 49 -12.83 5.34 -2.05
CA TYR A 49 -12.42 4.73 -0.78
C TYR A 49 -11.20 5.48 -0.22
N LEU A 50 -11.25 5.87 1.05
CA LEU A 50 -10.12 6.41 1.79
C LEU A 50 -9.51 5.38 2.74
N GLY A 51 -10.32 4.54 3.36
CA GLY A 51 -9.84 3.59 4.36
C GLY A 51 -10.98 3.03 5.20
N LYS A 52 -10.63 2.31 6.26
CA LYS A 52 -11.57 1.81 7.27
C LYS A 52 -11.22 2.34 8.65
N ILE A 53 -12.20 2.58 9.47
CA ILE A 53 -12.02 2.95 10.87
C ILE A 53 -13.16 2.41 11.72
N ALA A 54 -12.83 1.76 12.83
CA ALA A 54 -13.79 1.17 13.77
C ALA A 54 -14.85 0.25 13.11
N GLY A 55 -14.44 -0.50 12.06
CA GLY A 55 -15.33 -1.40 11.32
C GLY A 55 -16.25 -0.72 10.31
N GLU A 56 -16.11 0.57 10.09
CA GLU A 56 -16.87 1.33 9.10
C GLU A 56 -15.96 1.79 7.96
N THR A 57 -16.52 1.94 6.76
CA THR A 57 -15.77 2.38 5.57
C THR A 57 -15.72 3.89 5.50
N LEU A 58 -14.53 4.46 5.33
CA LEU A 58 -14.30 5.87 5.12
C LEU A 58 -14.29 6.14 3.61
N VAL A 59 -15.17 7.00 3.15
CA VAL A 59 -15.31 7.33 1.73
C VAL A 59 -15.32 8.83 1.50
N VAL A 60 -14.76 9.25 0.36
CA VAL A 60 -14.99 10.58 -0.21
C VAL A 60 -16.13 10.47 -1.20
N VAL A 61 -17.09 11.39 -1.12
CA VAL A 61 -18.20 11.44 -2.05
C VAL A 61 -18.50 12.87 -2.44
N ASN A 62 -18.69 13.09 -3.73
CA ASN A 62 -19.15 14.37 -4.21
C ASN A 62 -20.56 14.66 -3.71
N GLN A 63 -20.83 15.89 -3.29
CA GLN A 63 -22.13 16.29 -2.75
C GLN A 63 -23.29 16.02 -3.71
N ASN A 64 -23.08 16.13 -5.01
CA ASN A 64 -24.09 15.84 -6.02
C ASN A 64 -24.38 14.34 -6.19
N LYS A 65 -23.52 13.47 -5.62
CA LYS A 65 -23.62 12.01 -5.66
C LYS A 65 -24.08 11.40 -4.33
N LEU A 66 -24.51 12.21 -3.37
CA LEU A 66 -25.02 11.72 -2.07
C LEU A 66 -26.15 10.70 -2.20
N SER A 67 -26.91 10.74 -3.30
CA SER A 67 -27.92 9.72 -3.59
C SER A 67 -27.37 8.31 -3.72
N LEU A 68 -26.09 8.16 -4.05
CA LEU A 68 -25.41 6.85 -4.13
C LEU A 68 -25.22 6.22 -2.74
N LEU A 69 -25.19 7.02 -1.68
CA LEU A 69 -25.21 6.56 -0.28
C LEU A 69 -26.63 6.32 0.26
N ALA A 70 -27.67 6.47 -0.57
CA ALA A 70 -29.06 6.29 -0.16
C ALA A 70 -29.29 4.85 0.31
N GLY A 71 -29.72 4.71 1.57
CA GLY A 71 -29.95 3.42 2.22
C GLY A 71 -28.76 2.92 3.07
N LEU A 72 -27.63 3.64 3.05
CA LEU A 72 -26.53 3.43 3.97
C LEU A 72 -26.62 4.46 5.11
N ASP A 73 -26.47 4.02 6.36
CA ASP A 73 -26.50 4.93 7.51
C ASP A 73 -25.14 5.65 7.67
N GLY A 74 -24.72 6.38 6.61
CA GLY A 74 -23.45 7.07 6.59
C GLY A 74 -23.47 8.40 7.36
N ASN A 75 -22.38 8.69 8.07
CA ASN A 75 -22.19 9.92 8.83
C ASN A 75 -21.18 10.82 8.10
N LYS A 76 -21.59 12.03 7.74
CA LYS A 76 -20.66 13.05 7.27
C LYS A 76 -19.70 13.43 8.41
N LEU A 77 -18.41 13.30 8.15
CA LEU A 77 -17.35 13.69 9.09
C LEU A 77 -16.85 15.10 8.78
N ALA A 78 -16.51 15.37 7.54
CA ALA A 78 -15.86 16.62 7.13
C ALA A 78 -16.11 16.93 5.66
N GLU A 79 -15.58 18.04 5.20
CA GLU A 79 -15.37 18.37 3.80
C GLU A 79 -13.99 17.86 3.39
N TYR A 80 -13.90 17.30 2.20
CA TYR A 80 -12.63 16.86 1.64
C TYR A 80 -12.00 18.01 0.85
N PHE A 81 -10.72 18.25 1.08
CA PHE A 81 -9.93 19.26 0.39
C PHE A 81 -8.77 18.57 -0.32
N PRO A 82 -8.74 18.53 -1.65
CA PRO A 82 -7.72 17.80 -2.40
C PRO A 82 -6.29 18.31 -2.17
N GLU A 83 -6.13 19.54 -1.72
CA GLU A 83 -4.86 20.14 -1.36
C GLU A 83 -4.35 19.73 0.03
N LYS A 84 -5.14 18.97 0.79
CA LYS A 84 -4.74 18.48 2.11
C LYS A 84 -4.45 16.98 2.08
N LEU A 85 -3.49 16.57 2.88
CA LEU A 85 -3.20 15.18 3.18
C LEU A 85 -4.01 14.74 4.40
N TYR A 86 -4.49 13.52 4.40
CA TYR A 86 -5.34 12.98 5.44
C TYR A 86 -4.65 11.84 6.13
N TYR A 87 -4.55 11.92 7.45
CA TYR A 87 -3.91 10.91 8.26
C TYR A 87 -4.88 10.34 9.30
N LEU A 88 -4.75 9.06 9.57
CA LEU A 88 -5.20 8.48 10.82
C LEU A 88 -4.06 8.53 11.81
N ILE A 89 -4.26 9.16 12.95
CA ILE A 89 -3.29 9.23 14.04
C ILE A 89 -3.88 8.47 15.22
N SER A 90 -3.15 7.50 15.72
CA SER A 90 -3.50 6.82 16.96
C SER A 90 -2.56 7.21 18.07
N ALA A 91 -3.09 7.84 19.09
CA ALA A 91 -2.29 8.35 20.20
C ALA A 91 -3.09 8.40 21.50
N LYS A 92 -2.43 8.19 22.64
CA LYS A 92 -3.04 8.32 23.96
C LYS A 92 -2.80 9.72 24.54
N GLY A 93 -3.87 10.34 25.02
CA GLY A 93 -3.80 11.70 25.57
C GLY A 93 -3.71 12.77 24.48
N ASP A 94 -3.28 13.98 24.84
CA ASP A 94 -3.28 15.14 23.95
C ASP A 94 -1.87 15.66 23.58
N ALA A 95 -0.80 15.00 24.03
CA ALA A 95 0.57 15.47 23.81
C ALA A 95 0.92 15.55 22.31
N TRP A 96 0.46 14.60 21.53
CA TRP A 96 0.67 14.54 20.08
C TRP A 96 0.13 15.78 19.32
N ARG A 97 -0.87 16.47 19.87
CA ARG A 97 -1.45 17.67 19.23
C ARG A 97 -0.48 18.85 19.15
N GLU A 98 0.48 18.90 20.07
CA GLU A 98 1.52 19.93 20.08
C GLU A 98 2.60 19.69 19.03
N GLU A 99 2.62 18.48 18.46
CA GLU A 99 3.57 18.06 17.43
C GLU A 99 3.05 18.30 16.01
N LEU A 100 1.75 18.56 15.85
CA LEU A 100 1.15 18.79 14.56
C LEU A 100 1.55 20.16 13.98
N PRO A 101 1.63 20.27 12.64
CA PRO A 101 1.77 21.55 11.95
C PRO A 101 0.69 22.55 12.36
N PRO A 102 0.97 23.86 12.32
CA PRO A 102 0.00 24.90 12.74
C PRO A 102 -1.31 24.91 11.93
N ASP A 103 -1.32 24.35 10.72
CA ASP A 103 -2.48 24.26 9.82
C ASP A 103 -3.24 22.93 9.95
N ALA A 104 -2.78 22.04 10.83
CA ALA A 104 -3.42 20.76 11.04
C ALA A 104 -4.82 20.91 11.66
N GLU A 105 -5.77 20.19 11.12
CA GLU A 105 -7.16 20.19 11.54
C GLU A 105 -7.61 18.77 11.92
N VAL A 106 -8.03 18.57 13.15
CA VAL A 106 -8.61 17.29 13.60
C VAL A 106 -10.08 17.27 13.19
N LEU A 107 -10.39 16.48 12.18
CA LEU A 107 -11.72 16.40 11.57
C LEU A 107 -12.67 15.50 12.35
N ALA A 108 -12.16 14.39 12.92
CA ALA A 108 -12.96 13.43 13.66
C ALA A 108 -12.11 12.69 14.70
N THR A 109 -12.78 12.09 15.69
CA THR A 109 -12.14 11.34 16.79
C THR A 109 -12.90 10.03 17.02
N PHE A 110 -12.18 8.91 17.09
CA PHE A 110 -12.71 7.56 17.26
C PHE A 110 -11.92 6.83 18.35
N GLY A 111 -12.32 7.00 19.63
CA GLY A 111 -11.53 6.52 20.77
C GLY A 111 -10.17 7.23 20.83
N ASP A 112 -9.09 6.47 20.70
CA ASP A 112 -7.71 7.00 20.67
C ASP A 112 -7.19 7.23 19.23
N THR A 113 -8.05 7.14 18.21
CA THR A 113 -7.71 7.39 16.81
C THR A 113 -8.35 8.67 16.32
N TYR A 114 -7.62 9.47 15.56
CA TYR A 114 -7.99 10.79 15.08
C TYR A 114 -7.82 10.89 13.56
N LEU A 115 -8.84 11.39 12.86
CA LEU A 115 -8.72 11.79 11.46
C LEU A 115 -8.19 13.22 11.40
N VAL A 116 -7.05 13.43 10.79
CA VAL A 116 -6.36 14.73 10.74
C VAL A 116 -6.10 15.11 9.30
N ALA A 117 -6.37 16.37 8.93
CA ALA A 117 -6.03 16.96 7.65
C ALA A 117 -4.88 17.96 7.85
N VAL A 118 -3.87 17.90 6.98
CA VAL A 118 -2.71 18.79 6.99
C VAL A 118 -2.36 19.22 5.58
N SER A 119 -1.62 20.31 5.43
CA SER A 119 -1.19 20.81 4.11
C SER A 119 0.17 20.29 3.67
N ASP A 120 0.88 19.56 4.52
CA ASP A 120 2.18 18.95 4.18
C ASP A 120 2.30 17.58 4.85
N TYR A 121 3.24 16.74 4.39
CA TYR A 121 3.46 15.43 5.00
C TYR A 121 3.85 15.55 6.48
N LEU A 122 3.20 14.73 7.31
CA LEU A 122 3.61 14.58 8.70
C LEU A 122 4.89 13.75 8.72
N LYS A 123 5.97 14.38 9.21
CA LYS A 123 7.27 13.69 9.32
C LYS A 123 7.29 12.69 10.47
N GLN A 124 6.57 13.03 11.53
CA GLN A 124 6.57 12.25 12.76
C GLN A 124 5.47 12.74 13.72
N VAL A 125 4.89 11.80 14.46
CA VAL A 125 4.14 12.07 15.69
C VAL A 125 4.73 11.18 16.78
N VAL A 126 5.62 11.71 17.60
CA VAL A 126 6.39 10.96 18.63
C VAL A 126 5.48 10.24 19.62
N HIS A 127 4.30 10.78 19.90
CA HIS A 127 3.34 10.21 20.84
C HIS A 127 2.14 9.55 20.16
N GLY A 128 2.31 9.12 18.90
CA GLY A 128 1.24 8.46 18.12
C GLY A 128 1.78 7.79 16.87
N GLU A 129 0.99 6.88 16.35
CA GLU A 129 1.22 6.22 15.07
C GLU A 129 0.44 6.92 13.98
N ILE A 130 0.96 6.97 12.78
CA ILE A 130 0.36 7.66 11.65
C ILE A 130 0.15 6.72 10.47
N ALA A 131 -0.94 6.92 9.73
CA ALA A 131 -1.15 6.32 8.42
C ALA A 131 -1.73 7.35 7.45
N LEU A 132 -1.09 7.53 6.31
CA LEU A 132 -1.59 8.37 5.23
C LEU A 132 -2.80 7.69 4.58
N LEU A 133 -3.87 8.45 4.39
CA LEU A 133 -5.06 7.99 3.66
C LEU A 133 -5.00 8.48 2.22
N GLU A 134 -5.01 7.54 1.28
CA GLU A 134 -5.04 7.82 -0.15
C GLU A 134 -6.41 7.51 -0.74
N ILE A 135 -6.84 8.28 -1.72
CA ILE A 135 -8.06 8.00 -2.45
C ILE A 135 -7.84 6.79 -3.36
N LYS A 136 -8.76 5.83 -3.28
CA LYS A 136 -8.72 4.59 -4.07
C LYS A 136 -10.11 4.28 -4.64
N PRO A 137 -10.20 3.56 -5.77
CA PRO A 137 -11.46 2.99 -6.20
C PRO A 137 -11.99 2.02 -5.13
N LEU A 138 -13.29 1.87 -5.07
CA LEU A 138 -13.90 0.86 -4.18
C LEU A 138 -13.39 -0.53 -4.57
N PRO A 139 -12.98 -1.36 -3.60
CA PRO A 139 -12.57 -2.73 -3.88
C PRO A 139 -13.67 -3.50 -4.61
N THR A 140 -13.32 -4.21 -5.67
CA THR A 140 -14.22 -5.15 -6.34
C THR A 140 -14.38 -6.40 -5.47
N THR A 141 -15.56 -7.05 -5.53
CA THR A 141 -15.78 -8.32 -4.81
C THR A 141 -14.75 -9.35 -5.28
N SER A 142 -13.93 -9.84 -4.35
CA SER A 142 -12.96 -10.88 -4.64
C SER A 142 -13.63 -12.21 -5.00
N GLU A 143 -12.99 -12.99 -5.87
CA GLU A 143 -13.26 -14.41 -5.99
C GLU A 143 -13.15 -15.08 -4.61
N SER A 144 -13.96 -16.10 -4.36
CA SER A 144 -13.93 -16.80 -3.07
C SER A 144 -12.55 -17.41 -2.83
N LEU A 145 -11.86 -16.92 -1.79
CA LEU A 145 -10.58 -17.47 -1.37
C LEU A 145 -10.71 -18.95 -0.99
N PRO A 146 -9.67 -19.76 -1.19
CA PRO A 146 -9.70 -21.15 -0.78
C PRO A 146 -9.95 -21.26 0.73
N GLN A 147 -10.85 -22.16 1.13
CA GLN A 147 -11.05 -22.46 2.54
C GLN A 147 -9.85 -23.24 3.05
N LEU A 148 -9.19 -22.70 4.07
CA LEU A 148 -8.09 -23.38 4.75
C LEU A 148 -8.68 -24.38 5.77
N GLU A 149 -8.32 -25.65 5.64
CA GLU A 149 -8.70 -26.67 6.62
C GLU A 149 -7.74 -26.64 7.80
N PRO A 150 -8.22 -26.73 9.04
CA PRO A 150 -7.37 -26.75 10.23
C PRO A 150 -6.33 -27.88 10.17
N VAL A 151 -5.10 -27.59 10.57
CA VAL A 151 -4.03 -28.58 10.71
C VAL A 151 -4.41 -29.56 11.83
N LYS A 152 -4.55 -30.85 11.51
CA LYS A 152 -5.06 -31.86 12.44
C LYS A 152 -3.95 -32.69 13.10
N TYR A 153 -2.77 -32.70 12.55
CA TYR A 153 -1.63 -33.54 13.00
C TYR A 153 -0.33 -32.82 12.73
N SER A 154 0.67 -33.05 13.59
CA SER A 154 2.05 -32.55 13.34
C SER A 154 2.79 -33.44 12.34
N ASP A 155 3.45 -32.81 11.39
CA ASP A 155 4.40 -33.46 10.50
C ASP A 155 5.78 -33.45 11.16
N PRO A 156 6.46 -34.61 11.27
CA PRO A 156 7.80 -34.66 11.89
C PRO A 156 8.83 -33.78 11.17
N ASP A 157 8.76 -33.68 9.84
CA ASP A 157 9.70 -32.88 9.05
C ASP A 157 9.48 -31.37 9.34
N ILE A 158 8.22 -30.94 9.44
CA ILE A 158 7.89 -29.57 9.86
C ILE A 158 8.28 -29.33 11.33
N GLN A 159 8.09 -30.33 12.20
CA GLN A 159 8.51 -30.20 13.61
C GLN A 159 10.03 -30.03 13.73
N GLU A 160 10.84 -30.72 12.91
CA GLU A 160 12.28 -30.53 12.84
C GLU A 160 12.64 -29.08 12.47
N LEU A 161 12.01 -28.51 11.44
CA LEU A 161 12.19 -27.09 11.07
C LEU A 161 11.83 -26.14 12.22
N VAL A 162 10.73 -26.39 12.92
CA VAL A 162 10.30 -25.58 14.08
C VAL A 162 11.31 -25.68 15.24
N ASP A 163 11.86 -26.87 15.46
CA ASP A 163 12.84 -27.11 16.55
C ASP A 163 14.19 -26.46 16.21
N GLU A 164 14.52 -26.25 14.93
CA GLU A 164 15.76 -25.62 14.45
C GLU A 164 15.71 -24.07 14.48
N VAL A 165 14.63 -23.44 14.95
CA VAL A 165 14.62 -22.00 15.19
C VAL A 165 15.67 -21.64 16.22
N ASP A 166 16.65 -20.82 15.81
CA ASP A 166 17.87 -20.54 16.55
C ASP A 166 17.86 -19.13 17.15
N VAL A 167 17.88 -19.07 18.48
CA VAL A 167 17.92 -17.82 19.26
C VAL A 167 19.16 -16.99 18.97
N ASP A 168 20.31 -17.63 18.72
CA ASP A 168 21.58 -16.94 18.45
C ASP A 168 21.56 -16.27 17.06
N ASN A 169 20.89 -16.86 16.07
CA ASN A 169 20.65 -16.22 14.76
C ASN A 169 19.74 -15.00 14.89
N ILE A 170 18.65 -15.13 15.64
CA ILE A 170 17.71 -14.03 15.94
C ILE A 170 18.45 -12.89 16.65
N HIS A 171 19.20 -13.19 17.73
CA HIS A 171 20.00 -12.21 18.44
C HIS A 171 21.00 -11.51 17.50
N THR A 172 21.71 -12.27 16.69
CA THR A 172 22.68 -11.73 15.74
C THR A 172 22.02 -10.77 14.74
N THR A 173 20.86 -11.14 14.21
CA THR A 173 20.12 -10.30 13.26
C THR A 173 19.68 -8.98 13.89
N ILE A 174 19.07 -9.03 15.08
CA ILE A 174 18.65 -7.83 15.81
C ILE A 174 19.86 -6.95 16.12
N GLN A 175 20.97 -7.54 16.61
CA GLN A 175 22.19 -6.77 16.89
C GLN A 175 22.79 -6.13 15.64
N ASP A 176 22.84 -6.85 14.52
CA ASP A 176 23.34 -6.33 13.25
C ASP A 176 22.50 -5.13 12.79
N MET A 177 21.16 -5.20 12.92
CA MET A 177 20.26 -4.11 12.57
C MET A 177 20.42 -2.89 13.50
N VAL A 178 20.50 -3.09 14.81
CA VAL A 178 20.72 -2.02 15.80
C VAL A 178 22.08 -1.34 15.60
N ASN A 179 23.08 -2.06 15.11
CA ASN A 179 24.42 -1.51 14.83
C ASN A 179 24.41 -0.43 13.73
N TYR A 180 23.35 -0.30 12.93
CA TYR A 180 23.20 0.83 12.01
C TYR A 180 22.90 2.17 12.72
N VAL A 181 22.60 2.13 14.04
CA VAL A 181 22.33 3.28 14.92
C VAL A 181 20.99 3.95 14.60
N THR A 182 20.67 4.12 13.33
CA THR A 182 19.36 4.53 12.83
C THR A 182 19.06 3.78 11.54
N ARG A 183 17.79 3.47 11.32
CA ARG A 183 17.27 2.95 10.05
C ARG A 183 16.14 3.85 9.52
N TYR A 184 16.20 5.13 9.92
CA TYR A 184 15.27 6.11 9.38
C TYR A 184 15.44 6.23 7.87
N ASP A 185 14.36 6.19 7.14
CA ASP A 185 14.31 6.01 5.68
C ASP A 185 15.20 6.94 4.89
N PHE A 186 15.32 8.21 5.31
CA PHE A 186 16.14 9.21 4.62
C PHE A 186 17.62 9.20 5.04
N THR A 187 18.10 8.06 5.50
CA THR A 187 19.50 7.91 5.91
C THR A 187 20.24 6.85 5.08
N PRO A 188 21.53 7.05 4.82
CA PRO A 188 22.35 6.01 4.18
C PRO A 188 22.38 4.69 4.94
N GLN A 189 22.16 4.72 6.25
CA GLN A 189 22.14 3.56 7.11
C GLN A 189 20.93 2.65 6.83
N CYS A 190 19.77 3.25 6.51
CA CYS A 190 18.59 2.49 6.09
C CYS A 190 18.88 1.72 4.78
N HIS A 191 19.52 2.36 3.80
CA HIS A 191 19.94 1.70 2.55
C HIS A 191 20.93 0.56 2.79
N LEU A 192 21.91 0.76 3.69
CA LEU A 192 22.87 -0.29 4.06
C LEU A 192 22.16 -1.46 4.76
N CYS A 193 21.13 -1.17 5.56
CA CYS A 193 20.29 -2.21 6.16
C CYS A 193 19.54 -3.01 5.09
N ALA A 194 18.93 -2.34 4.10
CA ALA A 194 18.28 -3.01 2.97
C ALA A 194 19.25 -3.92 2.20
N ASP A 195 20.50 -3.48 1.98
CA ASP A 195 21.54 -4.32 1.37
C ASP A 195 21.92 -5.52 2.24
N TYR A 196 22.00 -5.33 3.54
CA TYR A 196 22.23 -6.43 4.49
C TYR A 196 21.12 -7.48 4.41
N LEU A 197 19.85 -7.05 4.42
CA LEU A 197 18.69 -7.94 4.35
C LEU A 197 18.67 -8.71 3.02
N ALA A 198 18.91 -8.03 1.90
CA ALA A 198 18.99 -8.66 0.58
C ALA A 198 20.11 -9.72 0.53
N ASN A 199 21.29 -9.40 1.09
CA ASN A 199 22.40 -10.36 1.17
C ASN A 199 22.08 -11.55 2.05
N LYS A 200 21.42 -11.36 3.19
CA LYS A 200 20.99 -12.45 4.08
C LYS A 200 20.01 -13.39 3.38
N LEU A 201 18.92 -12.87 2.81
CA LEU A 201 17.94 -13.66 2.08
C LEU A 201 18.57 -14.43 0.91
N THR A 202 19.46 -13.76 0.13
CA THR A 202 20.23 -14.43 -0.92
C THR A 202 21.11 -15.55 -0.37
N SER A 203 21.77 -15.35 0.78
CA SER A 203 22.64 -16.35 1.39
C SER A 203 21.89 -17.59 1.87
N TYR A 204 20.61 -17.44 2.17
CA TYR A 204 19.72 -18.55 2.53
C TYR A 204 19.21 -19.31 1.29
N GLY A 205 19.28 -18.73 0.10
CA GLY A 205 18.87 -19.38 -1.15
C GLY A 205 17.58 -18.81 -1.77
N ALA A 206 17.00 -17.77 -1.20
CA ALA A 206 15.86 -17.07 -1.81
C ALA A 206 16.30 -16.29 -3.06
N ALA A 207 15.41 -16.21 -4.06
CA ALA A 207 15.54 -15.24 -5.13
C ALA A 207 15.19 -13.85 -4.57
N VAL A 208 16.09 -12.87 -4.68
CA VAL A 208 15.94 -11.58 -4.00
C VAL A 208 15.79 -10.44 -4.98
N GLU A 209 14.82 -9.60 -4.72
CA GLU A 209 14.60 -8.32 -5.40
C GLU A 209 14.60 -7.17 -4.37
N LYS A 210 15.29 -6.07 -4.69
CA LYS A 210 15.16 -4.79 -4.00
C LYS A 210 14.31 -3.88 -4.87
N ILE A 211 13.09 -3.58 -4.44
CA ILE A 211 12.13 -2.76 -5.17
C ILE A 211 12.25 -1.33 -4.68
N PRO A 212 12.83 -0.42 -5.48
CA PRO A 212 12.98 0.98 -5.09
C PRO A 212 11.65 1.73 -5.24
N PHE A 213 11.43 2.71 -4.36
CA PHE A 213 10.31 3.64 -4.46
C PHE A 213 10.63 4.96 -3.77
N LEU A 214 9.81 5.98 -4.03
CA LEU A 214 9.81 7.24 -3.28
C LEU A 214 8.61 7.23 -2.33
N PRO A 215 8.75 7.74 -1.11
CA PRO A 215 7.62 7.87 -0.21
C PRO A 215 6.65 8.94 -0.72
N GLY A 216 5.36 8.72 -0.54
CA GLY A 216 4.30 9.63 -0.96
C GLY A 216 4.04 9.63 -2.46
N SER A 217 3.63 10.78 -2.97
CA SER A 217 3.17 10.97 -4.35
C SER A 217 4.16 11.77 -5.17
N LEU A 218 4.25 11.49 -6.46
CA LEU A 218 4.76 12.43 -7.45
C LEU A 218 3.60 13.34 -7.89
N HIS A 219 3.87 14.63 -8.00
CA HIS A 219 2.82 15.64 -8.23
C HIS A 219 2.84 16.18 -9.65
N ASP A 220 4.02 16.29 -10.26
CA ASP A 220 4.15 16.81 -11.61
C ASP A 220 5.33 16.19 -12.35
N VAL A 221 5.25 16.19 -13.68
CA VAL A 221 6.26 15.63 -14.59
C VAL A 221 6.42 16.52 -15.81
N PHE A 222 7.67 16.75 -16.19
CA PHE A 222 8.01 17.51 -17.39
C PHE A 222 9.05 16.76 -18.22
N PHE A 223 8.85 16.66 -19.53
CA PHE A 223 9.85 16.18 -20.48
C PHE A 223 10.19 17.28 -21.48
N ALA A 224 11.48 17.42 -21.78
CA ALA A 224 11.92 18.29 -22.85
C ALA A 224 11.52 17.73 -24.24
N ASP A 225 11.49 18.60 -25.26
CA ASP A 225 11.11 18.22 -26.64
C ASP A 225 12.00 17.09 -27.23
N ASP A 226 13.13 16.81 -26.63
CA ASP A 226 14.04 15.73 -27.05
C ASP A 226 13.54 14.32 -26.61
N GLU A 227 12.52 14.24 -25.77
CA GLU A 227 11.97 13.01 -25.19
C GLU A 227 13.01 12.15 -24.41
N ILE A 228 14.17 12.71 -24.12
CA ILE A 228 15.29 12.04 -23.45
C ILE A 228 15.42 12.55 -22.03
N ASN A 229 15.37 13.89 -21.88
CA ASN A 229 15.48 14.54 -20.59
C ASN A 229 14.10 14.80 -20.01
N GLY A 230 13.87 14.26 -18.80
CA GLY A 230 12.62 14.44 -18.10
C GLY A 230 12.84 14.57 -16.59
N TRP A 231 11.97 15.31 -15.93
CA TRP A 231 12.00 15.55 -14.49
C TRP A 231 10.62 15.30 -13.89
N ALA A 232 10.59 14.82 -12.66
CA ALA A 232 9.38 14.79 -11.87
C ALA A 232 9.63 15.24 -10.44
N VAL A 233 8.62 15.83 -9.84
CA VAL A 233 8.67 16.36 -8.46
C VAL A 233 7.53 15.84 -7.62
N GLY A 234 7.71 15.86 -6.29
CA GLY A 234 6.66 15.34 -5.42
C GLY A 234 6.88 15.55 -3.93
N ALA A 235 6.34 14.61 -3.20
CA ALA A 235 6.38 14.53 -1.76
C ALA A 235 7.80 14.52 -1.19
N TYR A 236 7.93 14.96 0.05
CA TYR A 236 9.23 15.04 0.76
C TYR A 236 10.30 15.80 -0.01
N GLY A 237 9.90 16.69 -0.91
CA GLY A 237 10.83 17.48 -1.73
C GLY A 237 11.56 16.67 -2.80
N ALA A 238 11.03 15.50 -3.17
CA ALA A 238 11.65 14.65 -4.19
C ALA A 238 11.74 15.39 -5.53
N ILE A 239 12.92 15.31 -6.15
CA ILE A 239 13.19 15.70 -7.54
C ILE A 239 13.88 14.52 -8.18
N ILE A 240 13.31 13.95 -9.22
CA ILE A 240 13.94 12.88 -10.00
C ILE A 240 14.13 13.31 -11.45
N HIS A 241 15.19 12.79 -12.08
CA HIS A 241 15.57 13.12 -13.44
C HIS A 241 15.94 11.88 -14.23
N THR A 242 15.53 11.85 -15.48
CA THR A 242 15.95 10.85 -16.47
C THR A 242 16.73 11.51 -17.61
N THR A 243 17.69 10.79 -18.18
CA THR A 243 18.45 11.16 -19.38
C THR A 243 18.36 10.08 -20.46
N ASP A 244 17.40 9.19 -20.36
CA ASP A 244 17.19 8.06 -21.27
C ASP A 244 15.69 7.84 -21.59
N GLY A 245 14.91 8.92 -21.48
CA GLY A 245 13.47 8.87 -21.80
C GLY A 245 12.64 8.05 -20.82
N GLY A 246 13.02 8.04 -19.55
CA GLY A 246 12.30 7.36 -18.47
C GLY A 246 12.72 5.91 -18.25
N ALA A 247 13.68 5.38 -19.03
CA ALA A 247 14.14 4.00 -18.80
C ALA A 247 14.87 3.85 -17.45
N THR A 248 15.55 4.92 -16.99
CA THR A 248 16.06 5.03 -15.62
C THR A 248 15.83 6.42 -15.06
N TRP A 249 15.57 6.48 -13.75
CA TRP A 249 15.37 7.74 -13.01
C TRP A 249 16.38 7.85 -11.88
N SER A 250 16.94 9.02 -11.66
CA SER A 250 17.87 9.31 -10.57
C SER A 250 17.40 10.52 -9.76
N GLU A 251 17.53 10.44 -8.45
CA GLU A 251 17.22 11.57 -7.57
C GLU A 251 18.24 12.69 -7.73
N GLN A 252 17.74 13.94 -7.70
CA GLN A 252 18.53 15.15 -7.65
C GLN A 252 18.46 15.80 -6.26
N THR A 253 19.56 16.46 -5.87
CA THR A 253 19.62 17.12 -4.55
C THR A 253 18.71 18.34 -4.51
N ASN A 254 17.77 18.36 -3.58
CA ASN A 254 16.90 19.48 -3.30
C ASN A 254 17.45 20.35 -2.14
N PRO A 255 17.87 21.59 -2.37
CA PRO A 255 18.31 22.49 -1.30
C PRO A 255 17.15 23.05 -0.48
N GLY A 256 15.92 22.95 -0.97
CA GLY A 256 14.70 23.46 -0.32
C GLY A 256 14.16 22.56 0.81
N GLY A 257 14.81 21.40 1.06
CA GLY A 257 14.39 20.45 2.10
C GLY A 257 13.23 19.56 1.67
N GLU A 258 12.50 19.00 2.62
CA GLU A 258 11.52 17.95 2.42
C GLU A 258 10.08 18.45 2.20
N SER A 259 9.86 19.74 1.99
CA SER A 259 8.52 20.25 1.67
C SER A 259 8.05 19.76 0.29
N ILE A 260 6.76 19.49 0.16
CA ILE A 260 6.16 19.07 -1.11
C ILE A 260 6.51 20.04 -2.23
N LEU A 261 6.96 19.49 -3.36
CA LEU A 261 7.05 20.19 -4.63
C LEU A 261 5.82 19.82 -5.47
N SER A 262 5.10 20.84 -5.94
CA SER A 262 3.81 20.68 -6.60
C SER A 262 3.90 20.82 -8.12
N GLY A 263 4.78 21.69 -8.65
CA GLY A 263 4.93 21.94 -10.08
C GLY A 263 6.37 22.01 -10.54
N ILE A 264 6.65 21.58 -11.77
CA ILE A 264 7.96 21.64 -12.42
C ILE A 264 7.82 22.06 -13.88
N TYR A 265 8.69 22.97 -14.33
CA TYR A 265 8.68 23.45 -15.69
C TYR A 265 10.08 23.75 -16.20
N PHE A 266 10.40 23.31 -17.41
CA PHE A 266 11.64 23.62 -18.12
C PHE A 266 11.33 24.29 -19.46
N TYR A 267 12.06 25.38 -19.78
CA TYR A 267 11.92 25.99 -21.11
C TYR A 267 13.00 25.51 -22.09
N ASP A 268 13.97 24.76 -21.61
CA ASP A 268 14.91 23.95 -22.39
C ASP A 268 15.49 22.84 -21.50
N SER A 269 16.33 21.97 -22.04
CA SER A 269 16.89 20.82 -21.28
C SER A 269 17.86 21.20 -20.15
N THR A 270 18.16 22.48 -19.94
CA THR A 270 19.13 22.95 -18.94
C THR A 270 18.55 23.93 -17.93
N HIS A 271 17.54 24.69 -18.31
CA HIS A 271 16.98 25.74 -17.46
C HIS A 271 15.56 25.40 -17.04
N GLY A 272 15.35 25.29 -15.74
CA GLY A 272 14.07 24.91 -15.19
C GLY A 272 13.78 25.50 -13.81
N TRP A 273 12.54 25.32 -13.43
CA TRP A 273 11.98 25.78 -12.17
C TRP A 273 11.15 24.68 -11.54
N ALA A 274 11.14 24.63 -10.22
CA ALA A 274 10.16 23.86 -9.45
C ALA A 274 9.57 24.72 -8.34
N CYS A 275 8.30 24.50 -8.04
CA CYS A 275 7.62 25.21 -6.97
C CYS A 275 6.89 24.24 -6.04
N GLY A 276 6.51 24.75 -4.84
CA GLY A 276 5.81 23.90 -3.90
C GLY A 276 5.34 24.59 -2.64
N ARG A 277 4.95 23.77 -1.68
CA ARG A 277 4.39 24.22 -0.40
C ARG A 277 5.45 24.87 0.48
N GLY A 278 5.02 25.71 1.42
CA GLY A 278 5.92 26.39 2.32
C GLY A 278 6.83 27.44 1.66
N ASN A 279 6.34 28.14 0.61
CA ASN A 279 7.06 29.17 -0.13
C ASN A 279 8.26 28.62 -0.93
N LYS A 280 8.21 27.37 -1.39
CA LYS A 280 9.33 26.77 -2.14
C LYS A 280 9.32 27.22 -3.59
N LEU A 281 10.45 27.76 -4.02
CA LEU A 281 10.83 28.00 -5.41
C LEU A 281 12.28 27.56 -5.61
N LEU A 282 12.50 26.70 -6.57
CA LEU A 282 13.80 26.20 -6.93
C LEU A 282 14.08 26.54 -8.39
N LYS A 283 15.33 26.85 -8.69
CA LYS A 283 15.82 27.14 -10.04
C LYS A 283 17.03 26.28 -10.35
N THR A 284 17.12 25.83 -11.60
CA THR A 284 18.32 25.21 -12.17
C THR A 284 18.71 25.89 -13.47
N ASP A 285 20.02 25.96 -13.72
CA ASP A 285 20.61 26.44 -14.99
C ASP A 285 21.49 25.35 -15.64
N ASP A 286 21.44 24.12 -15.14
CA ASP A 286 22.28 22.98 -15.58
C ASP A 286 21.51 21.63 -15.66
N GLY A 287 20.21 21.70 -15.94
CA GLY A 287 19.36 20.50 -16.08
C GLY A 287 19.10 19.78 -14.74
N GLY A 288 19.19 20.51 -13.62
CA GLY A 288 18.97 19.97 -12.30
C GLY A 288 20.19 19.31 -11.67
N ALA A 289 21.37 19.34 -12.31
CA ALA A 289 22.60 18.93 -11.65
C ALA A 289 22.86 19.75 -10.39
N THR A 290 22.45 21.03 -10.41
CA THR A 290 22.34 21.87 -9.21
C THR A 290 21.01 22.63 -9.20
N TRP A 291 20.35 22.62 -8.04
CA TRP A 291 19.16 23.42 -7.75
C TRP A 291 19.50 24.50 -6.74
N VAL A 292 18.92 25.68 -6.91
CA VAL A 292 19.10 26.82 -6.01
C VAL A 292 17.74 27.30 -5.51
N GLU A 293 17.57 27.40 -4.19
CA GLU A 293 16.36 27.96 -3.60
C GLU A 293 16.30 29.47 -3.85
N VAL A 294 15.16 29.94 -4.39
CA VAL A 294 14.88 31.33 -4.69
C VAL A 294 13.83 31.84 -3.72
N ASN A 295 14.12 32.95 -3.03
CA ASN A 295 13.15 33.60 -2.16
C ASN A 295 12.45 34.76 -2.91
N PRO A 296 11.18 34.65 -3.26
CA PRO A 296 10.44 35.71 -3.93
C PRO A 296 10.07 36.89 -3.02
N GLY A 297 10.28 36.76 -1.68
CA GLY A 297 9.90 37.77 -0.72
C GLY A 297 8.42 37.72 -0.27
N TYR A 298 7.70 36.65 -0.65
CA TYR A 298 6.30 36.41 -0.31
C TYR A 298 6.14 35.02 0.28
N SER A 299 5.19 34.84 1.22
CA SER A 299 5.01 33.57 1.96
C SER A 299 3.69 32.90 1.56
N TYR A 300 3.66 32.31 0.35
CA TYR A 300 2.56 31.53 -0.17
C TYR A 300 3.05 30.13 -0.53
N SER A 301 2.17 29.16 -0.54
CA SER A 301 2.41 27.88 -1.23
C SER A 301 2.12 28.08 -2.71
N TYR A 302 3.00 27.58 -3.55
CA TYR A 302 2.86 27.64 -5.00
C TYR A 302 2.51 26.24 -5.51
N GLU A 303 1.50 26.18 -6.37
CA GLU A 303 1.00 24.88 -6.88
C GLU A 303 1.49 24.59 -8.30
N ASP A 304 1.67 25.65 -9.13
CA ASP A 304 2.14 25.49 -10.50
C ASP A 304 3.04 26.65 -10.94
N ILE A 305 3.90 26.42 -11.95
CA ILE A 305 4.92 27.35 -12.41
C ILE A 305 5.11 27.25 -13.92
N TRP A 306 5.22 28.40 -14.58
CA TRP A 306 5.52 28.54 -16.00
C TRP A 306 6.72 29.49 -16.20
N ALA A 307 7.59 29.23 -17.20
CA ALA A 307 8.74 30.08 -17.50
C ALA A 307 9.06 30.15 -19.00
N ASP A 308 9.77 31.20 -19.43
CA ASP A 308 10.26 31.36 -20.80
C ASP A 308 11.76 31.70 -20.85
N ALA A 309 12.34 31.52 -22.03
CA ALA A 309 13.74 31.87 -22.32
C ALA A 309 14.03 33.40 -22.27
N GLY A 310 13.00 34.23 -22.20
CA GLY A 310 13.10 35.69 -22.06
C GLY A 310 13.29 36.15 -20.61
N GLY A 311 13.26 35.26 -19.66
CA GLY A 311 13.43 35.55 -18.23
C GLY A 311 12.13 35.79 -17.48
N LYS A 312 11.01 35.56 -18.12
CA LYS A 312 9.70 35.63 -17.48
C LYS A 312 9.47 34.33 -16.74
N VAL A 313 9.03 34.44 -15.50
CA VAL A 313 8.60 33.29 -14.65
C VAL A 313 7.31 33.71 -13.95
N LEU A 314 6.33 32.84 -13.97
CA LEU A 314 5.09 33.00 -13.23
C LEU A 314 4.82 31.75 -12.36
N ALA A 315 4.34 31.96 -11.15
CA ALA A 315 3.82 30.88 -10.34
C ALA A 315 2.49 31.29 -9.70
N CYS A 316 1.58 30.34 -9.61
CA CYS A 316 0.28 30.53 -8.95
C CYS A 316 0.16 29.67 -7.70
N GLY A 317 -0.77 30.00 -6.79
CA GLY A 317 -0.92 29.21 -5.59
C GLY A 317 -1.98 29.67 -4.61
N SER A 318 -1.68 29.46 -3.34
CA SER A 318 -2.62 29.67 -2.24
C SER A 318 -3.12 31.12 -2.14
N LEU A 319 -4.37 31.27 -1.69
CA LEU A 319 -5.04 32.55 -1.47
C LEU A 319 -5.08 33.48 -2.71
N GLY A 320 -5.17 32.89 -3.90
CA GLY A 320 -5.23 33.63 -5.15
C GLY A 320 -3.94 34.34 -5.52
N SER A 321 -2.81 33.90 -4.98
CA SER A 321 -1.50 34.49 -5.27
C SER A 321 -1.02 34.13 -6.67
N ILE A 322 -0.57 35.12 -7.41
CA ILE A 322 0.26 34.96 -8.62
C ILE A 322 1.50 35.81 -8.42
N ILE A 323 2.68 35.20 -8.57
CA ILE A 323 3.94 35.92 -8.59
C ILE A 323 4.56 35.92 -9.98
N ARG A 324 5.25 36.98 -10.33
CA ARG A 324 5.90 37.14 -11.63
C ARG A 324 7.27 37.73 -11.49
N SER A 325 8.22 37.17 -12.21
CA SER A 325 9.53 37.73 -12.52
C SER A 325 9.66 38.03 -14.00
N ASN A 326 10.53 38.97 -14.39
CA ASN A 326 10.95 39.23 -15.78
C ASN A 326 12.48 39.22 -15.95
N ASP A 327 13.18 38.73 -14.94
CA ASP A 327 14.63 38.78 -14.86
C ASP A 327 15.21 37.47 -14.27
N PHE A 328 14.61 36.33 -14.72
CA PHE A 328 15.04 34.99 -14.30
C PHE A 328 14.98 34.79 -12.77
N GLY A 329 14.00 35.40 -12.10
CA GLY A 329 13.80 35.26 -10.65
C GLY A 329 14.63 36.20 -9.79
N ALA A 330 15.33 37.19 -10.38
CA ALA A 330 16.09 38.14 -9.58
C ALA A 330 15.18 39.14 -8.83
N THR A 331 14.07 39.52 -9.43
CA THR A 331 13.02 40.34 -8.78
C THR A 331 11.63 39.77 -9.02
N TRP A 332 10.74 39.93 -8.04
CA TRP A 332 9.40 39.39 -8.10
C TRP A 332 8.32 40.44 -7.80
N HIS A 333 7.19 40.29 -8.45
CA HIS A 333 5.98 41.07 -8.23
C HIS A 333 4.82 40.15 -7.87
N LEU A 334 4.09 40.45 -6.79
CA LEU A 334 2.89 39.74 -6.38
C LEU A 334 1.65 40.39 -6.99
N PHE A 335 0.79 39.57 -7.55
CA PHE A 335 -0.56 39.96 -7.95
C PHE A 335 -1.55 39.23 -7.06
N GLU A 336 -2.26 39.95 -6.21
CA GLU A 336 -3.38 39.41 -5.46
C GLU A 336 -4.63 39.62 -6.32
N ILE A 337 -5.12 38.59 -6.96
CA ILE A 337 -6.41 38.61 -7.60
C ILE A 337 -7.48 38.43 -6.53
N SER A 338 -8.69 38.94 -6.78
CA SER A 338 -9.77 39.01 -5.80
C SER A 338 -10.30 37.66 -5.32
N ALA A 339 -9.74 36.58 -5.80
CA ALA A 339 -9.99 35.24 -5.31
C ALA A 339 -9.28 35.08 -3.94
N GLN A 340 -10.01 34.73 -2.90
CA GLN A 340 -9.45 34.29 -1.64
C GLN A 340 -9.22 32.78 -1.64
N ASP A 341 -9.27 32.14 -2.80
CA ASP A 341 -9.23 30.71 -3.04
C ASP A 341 -7.93 30.30 -3.74
N ASN A 342 -7.57 29.03 -3.65
CA ASN A 342 -6.35 28.52 -4.25
C ASN A 342 -6.45 28.50 -5.78
N LEU A 343 -5.35 28.83 -6.42
CA LEU A 343 -5.10 28.63 -7.85
C LEU A 343 -4.20 27.41 -7.99
N TRP A 344 -4.54 26.50 -8.93
CA TRP A 344 -3.86 25.22 -9.04
C TRP A 344 -3.02 25.04 -10.28
N SER A 345 -3.39 25.66 -11.40
CA SER A 345 -2.59 25.57 -12.60
C SER A 345 -2.55 26.90 -13.37
N ILE A 346 -1.44 27.15 -14.01
CA ILE A 346 -1.16 28.34 -14.83
C ILE A 346 -0.44 27.92 -16.10
N ASP A 347 -0.99 28.27 -17.25
CA ASP A 347 -0.30 28.09 -18.51
C ASP A 347 -0.38 29.31 -19.41
N LEU A 348 0.70 29.57 -20.13
CA LEU A 348 0.80 30.62 -21.11
C LEU A 348 1.18 30.04 -22.46
N GLN A 349 0.68 30.66 -23.49
CA GLN A 349 1.12 30.37 -24.86
C GLN A 349 2.62 30.52 -25.02
N ALA A 350 3.19 29.82 -25.99
CA ALA A 350 4.60 29.81 -26.29
C ALA A 350 5.22 31.21 -26.53
N ASP A 351 4.42 32.21 -26.94
CA ASP A 351 4.88 33.59 -27.09
C ASP A 351 4.95 34.34 -25.74
N GLY A 352 4.45 33.73 -24.67
CA GLY A 352 4.43 34.28 -23.33
C GLY A 352 3.55 35.53 -23.16
N THR A 353 2.60 35.80 -24.04
CA THR A 353 1.75 37.01 -23.99
C THR A 353 0.38 36.72 -23.41
N ARG A 354 -0.25 35.62 -23.84
CA ARG A 354 -1.57 35.22 -23.37
C ARG A 354 -1.47 34.00 -22.48
N GLY A 355 -2.30 33.93 -21.47
CA GLY A 355 -2.34 32.79 -20.56
C GLY A 355 -3.53 32.83 -19.65
N VAL A 356 -3.79 31.71 -19.03
CA VAL A 356 -4.90 31.50 -18.10
C VAL A 356 -4.37 30.88 -16.81
N VAL A 357 -5.04 31.23 -15.72
CA VAL A 357 -4.85 30.56 -14.43
C VAL A 357 -6.22 30.08 -13.94
N VAL A 358 -6.26 28.86 -13.45
CA VAL A 358 -7.49 28.22 -12.95
C VAL A 358 -7.35 27.76 -11.51
N GLY A 359 -8.47 27.50 -10.85
CA GLY A 359 -8.43 27.06 -9.47
C GLY A 359 -9.79 26.75 -8.85
N LYS A 360 -9.86 26.92 -7.56
CA LYS A 360 -10.99 26.55 -6.72
C LYS A 360 -12.25 27.30 -7.08
N TRP A 361 -13.40 26.61 -7.03
CA TRP A 361 -14.72 27.17 -7.31
C TRP A 361 -14.88 27.76 -8.71
N GLY A 362 -14.21 27.16 -9.69
CA GLY A 362 -14.25 27.65 -11.07
C GLY A 362 -13.51 28.97 -11.27
N ALA A 363 -12.58 29.29 -10.37
CA ALA A 363 -11.70 30.44 -10.55
C ALA A 363 -10.99 30.34 -11.88
N ASN A 364 -11.13 31.43 -12.69
CA ASN A 364 -10.61 31.50 -14.04
C ASN A 364 -10.26 32.96 -14.38
N PHE A 365 -8.98 33.22 -14.62
CA PHE A 365 -8.44 34.53 -14.91
C PHE A 365 -7.53 34.44 -16.14
N ILE A 366 -7.61 35.50 -16.97
CA ILE A 366 -6.83 35.58 -18.20
C ILE A 366 -5.88 36.77 -18.17
N THR A 367 -4.74 36.61 -18.80
CA THR A 367 -3.82 37.69 -19.15
C THR A 367 -3.65 37.80 -20.66
N SER A 368 -3.43 39.01 -21.18
CA SER A 368 -3.03 39.28 -22.57
C SER A 368 -1.72 40.08 -22.68
N ASP A 369 -1.07 40.32 -21.57
CA ASP A 369 0.17 41.09 -21.46
C ASP A 369 1.29 40.36 -20.71
N GLY A 370 1.22 39.04 -20.77
CA GLY A 370 2.22 38.15 -20.16
C GLY A 370 2.24 38.20 -18.65
N GLY A 371 1.05 38.28 -18.04
CA GLY A 371 0.88 38.25 -16.58
C GLY A 371 1.17 39.58 -15.89
N SER A 372 1.22 40.71 -16.65
CA SER A 372 1.33 42.04 -16.03
C SER A 372 0.00 42.53 -15.47
N THR A 373 -1.10 42.07 -16.07
CA THR A 373 -2.47 42.26 -15.55
C THR A 373 -3.28 41.00 -15.74
N TRP A 374 -4.21 40.74 -14.81
CA TRP A 374 -5.12 39.60 -14.82
C TRP A 374 -6.56 40.04 -14.74
N HIS A 375 -7.43 39.43 -15.52
CA HIS A 375 -8.84 39.73 -15.58
C HIS A 375 -9.65 38.46 -15.32
N SER A 376 -10.62 38.54 -14.40
CA SER A 376 -11.57 37.45 -14.18
C SER A 376 -12.46 37.27 -15.39
N LEU A 377 -12.59 36.05 -15.85
CA LEU A 377 -13.57 35.63 -16.82
C LEU A 377 -14.94 35.33 -16.16
N PRO A 378 -16.05 35.33 -16.94
CA PRO A 378 -17.31 34.86 -16.41
C PRO A 378 -17.19 33.41 -15.88
N THR A 379 -17.76 33.15 -14.72
CA THR A 379 -17.79 31.80 -14.14
C THR A 379 -18.57 30.87 -15.07
N ILE A 380 -17.90 29.85 -15.59
CA ILE A 380 -18.46 28.84 -16.48
C ILE A 380 -19.03 27.67 -15.67
N THR A 381 -18.36 27.33 -14.60
CA THR A 381 -18.71 26.28 -13.62
C THR A 381 -18.35 26.75 -12.23
N TYR A 382 -18.96 26.14 -11.21
CA TYR A 382 -18.55 26.27 -9.82
C TYR A 382 -17.73 25.05 -9.35
N GLU A 383 -17.43 24.12 -10.26
CA GLU A 383 -16.55 23.00 -9.98
C GLU A 383 -15.10 23.48 -9.86
N ASN A 384 -14.29 22.77 -9.12
CA ASN A 384 -12.86 23.03 -9.05
C ASN A 384 -12.24 22.76 -10.42
N LEU A 385 -11.31 23.61 -10.84
CA LEU A 385 -10.55 23.48 -12.06
C LEU A 385 -9.10 23.22 -11.67
N TYR A 386 -8.58 22.04 -12.03
CA TYR A 386 -7.28 21.55 -11.53
C TYR A 386 -6.13 21.82 -12.46
N ASP A 387 -6.38 21.78 -13.78
CA ASP A 387 -5.33 21.94 -14.75
C ASP A 387 -5.79 22.75 -15.95
N VAL A 388 -4.85 23.52 -16.54
CA VAL A 388 -5.02 24.26 -17.79
C VAL A 388 -3.81 24.03 -18.69
N TYR A 389 -4.08 23.75 -19.96
CA TYR A 389 -3.06 23.49 -20.97
C TYR A 389 -3.40 24.22 -22.28
N PHE A 390 -2.40 24.82 -22.92
CA PHE A 390 -2.53 25.48 -24.22
C PHE A 390 -1.66 24.83 -25.30
N GLU A 391 -2.28 24.53 -26.44
CA GLU A 391 -1.55 24.20 -27.66
C GLU A 391 -0.98 25.47 -28.32
N SER A 392 0.04 25.28 -29.15
CA SER A 392 0.71 26.38 -29.84
C SER A 392 -0.18 27.17 -30.80
N ASP A 393 -1.29 26.63 -31.26
CA ASP A 393 -2.28 27.27 -32.12
C ASP A 393 -3.30 28.13 -31.35
N GLY A 394 -3.27 28.05 -30.02
CA GLY A 394 -4.16 28.79 -29.11
C GLY A 394 -5.40 28.01 -28.67
N THR A 395 -5.51 26.76 -29.08
CA THR A 395 -6.48 25.83 -28.46
C THR A 395 -6.12 25.61 -27.00
N GLY A 396 -7.08 25.75 -26.11
CA GLY A 396 -6.89 25.59 -24.67
C GLY A 396 -7.78 24.50 -24.11
N TRP A 397 -7.33 23.86 -23.07
CA TRP A 397 -8.02 22.81 -22.34
C TRP A 397 -7.99 23.08 -20.84
N VAL A 398 -9.08 22.78 -20.16
CA VAL A 398 -9.19 22.84 -18.69
C VAL A 398 -9.93 21.62 -18.21
N CYS A 399 -9.44 21.00 -17.15
CA CYS A 399 -10.11 19.88 -16.50
C CYS A 399 -10.39 20.14 -15.02
N GLY A 400 -11.32 19.37 -14.44
CA GLY A 400 -11.76 19.61 -13.05
C GLY A 400 -12.70 18.56 -12.49
N ASP A 401 -13.36 18.94 -11.39
CA ASP A 401 -14.29 18.08 -10.66
C ASP A 401 -15.44 17.59 -11.56
N LEU A 402 -15.99 16.42 -11.21
CA LEU A 402 -17.16 15.83 -11.86
C LEU A 402 -17.00 15.62 -13.37
N GLY A 403 -15.82 15.29 -13.80
CA GLY A 403 -15.54 15.11 -15.22
C GLY A 403 -15.62 16.42 -16.02
N THR A 404 -15.48 17.56 -15.35
CA THR A 404 -15.41 18.85 -16.04
C THR A 404 -14.26 18.85 -17.02
N LEU A 405 -14.58 19.02 -18.31
CA LEU A 405 -13.62 19.20 -19.38
C LEU A 405 -14.09 20.35 -20.26
N LEU A 406 -13.23 21.36 -20.42
CA LEU A 406 -13.52 22.56 -21.16
C LEU A 406 -12.52 22.72 -22.31
N LYS A 407 -12.99 23.24 -23.47
CA LYS A 407 -12.14 23.55 -24.61
C LYS A 407 -12.34 25.01 -24.99
N SER A 408 -11.24 25.69 -25.28
CA SER A 408 -11.22 27.02 -25.87
C SER A 408 -10.58 26.97 -27.25
N THR A 409 -11.08 27.80 -28.20
CA THR A 409 -10.49 27.99 -29.53
C THR A 409 -10.14 29.47 -29.78
N ASP A 410 -10.16 30.25 -28.72
CA ASP A 410 -9.93 31.71 -28.78
C ASP A 410 -8.93 32.21 -27.72
N TYR A 411 -7.94 31.35 -27.42
CA TYR A 411 -6.87 31.67 -26.48
C TYR A 411 -7.33 31.80 -25.01
N GLY A 412 -8.41 31.10 -24.64
CA GLY A 412 -8.93 31.12 -23.29
C GLY A 412 -9.89 32.25 -22.99
N GLU A 413 -10.26 33.08 -24.01
CA GLU A 413 -11.23 34.15 -23.82
C GLU A 413 -12.66 33.62 -23.56
N SER A 414 -12.98 32.45 -24.16
CA SER A 414 -14.20 31.72 -23.89
C SER A 414 -13.96 30.21 -23.85
N TRP A 415 -14.81 29.50 -23.13
CA TRP A 415 -14.71 28.08 -22.91
C TRP A 415 -16.04 27.40 -23.15
N ASP A 416 -16.02 26.31 -23.89
CA ASP A 416 -17.15 25.42 -24.11
C ASP A 416 -16.99 24.11 -23.40
N PHE A 417 -18.05 23.55 -22.81
CA PHE A 417 -18.04 22.22 -22.27
C PHE A 417 -17.84 21.19 -23.39
N VAL A 418 -16.90 20.30 -23.19
CA VAL A 418 -16.77 19.07 -23.97
C VAL A 418 -17.59 18.02 -23.25
N ASP A 419 -18.34 17.19 -24.03
CA ASP A 419 -19.02 16.03 -23.46
C ASP A 419 -17.94 15.15 -22.76
N GLY A 420 -17.88 15.31 -21.43
CA GLY A 420 -16.81 14.76 -20.61
C GLY A 420 -16.82 13.24 -20.66
N PRO A 421 -15.62 12.68 -20.66
CA PRO A 421 -15.45 11.22 -20.73
C PRO A 421 -15.98 10.51 -19.49
N SER A 422 -16.00 11.16 -18.34
CA SER A 422 -16.27 10.57 -17.03
C SER A 422 -17.13 11.48 -16.16
N GLN A 423 -17.61 10.95 -15.05
CA GLN A 423 -18.18 11.70 -13.93
C GLN A 423 -17.19 11.79 -12.75
N ASP A 424 -15.98 11.25 -12.94
CA ASP A 424 -14.92 11.27 -11.94
C ASP A 424 -14.11 12.57 -12.05
N ASP A 425 -13.43 12.95 -10.99
CA ASP A 425 -12.61 14.16 -10.99
C ASP A 425 -11.40 13.97 -11.89
N LEU A 426 -11.24 14.90 -12.82
CA LEU A 426 -10.12 14.98 -13.75
C LEU A 426 -9.06 15.92 -13.15
N ARG A 427 -7.80 15.50 -13.16
CA ARG A 427 -6.72 16.24 -12.51
C ARG A 427 -5.76 16.89 -13.49
N GLN A 428 -5.54 16.24 -14.63
CA GLN A 428 -4.55 16.65 -15.61
C GLN A 428 -5.10 16.51 -17.02
N VAL A 429 -4.75 17.44 -17.91
CA VAL A 429 -5.11 17.41 -19.32
C VAL A 429 -3.93 17.83 -20.18
N THR A 430 -3.65 17.08 -21.24
CA THR A 430 -2.68 17.45 -22.27
C THR A 430 -3.17 17.00 -23.64
N VAL A 431 -2.97 17.84 -24.65
CA VAL A 431 -3.32 17.52 -26.03
C VAL A 431 -2.20 18.04 -26.94
N PHE A 432 -1.69 17.19 -27.81
CA PHE A 432 -0.67 17.56 -28.79
C PHE A 432 -1.12 17.10 -30.19
N GLY A 433 -1.48 18.04 -31.02
CA GLY A 433 -1.99 17.74 -32.37
C GLY A 433 -3.34 17.02 -32.33
N SER A 434 -3.39 15.79 -32.88
CA SER A 434 -4.64 15.01 -32.86
C SER A 434 -4.82 14.18 -31.59
N ARG A 435 -3.76 13.96 -30.81
CA ARG A 435 -3.75 13.06 -29.65
C ARG A 435 -3.73 13.83 -28.35
N GLY A 436 -4.42 13.29 -27.35
CA GLY A 436 -4.45 13.89 -26.01
C GLY A 436 -4.88 12.90 -24.95
N TRP A 437 -4.59 13.27 -23.72
CA TRP A 437 -4.84 12.49 -22.53
C TRP A 437 -5.49 13.34 -21.47
N VAL A 438 -6.39 12.74 -20.70
CA VAL A 438 -6.97 13.31 -19.49
C VAL A 438 -6.87 12.27 -18.39
N GLY A 439 -6.22 12.63 -17.29
CA GLY A 439 -6.01 11.77 -16.14
C GLY A 439 -6.70 12.33 -14.88
N GLY A 440 -7.04 11.44 -13.94
CA GLY A 440 -7.73 11.85 -12.72
C GLY A 440 -7.64 10.86 -11.58
N LEU A 441 -8.62 10.94 -10.68
CA LEU A 441 -8.67 10.12 -9.48
C LEU A 441 -8.73 8.63 -9.79
N ALA A 442 -8.12 7.83 -8.91
CA ALA A 442 -8.22 6.38 -8.93
C ALA A 442 -7.81 5.73 -10.27
N GLY A 443 -6.77 6.27 -10.91
CA GLY A 443 -6.25 5.74 -12.17
C GLY A 443 -7.14 6.01 -13.38
N THR A 444 -8.13 6.91 -13.27
CA THR A 444 -8.94 7.33 -14.42
C THR A 444 -8.04 7.91 -15.50
N LEU A 445 -8.10 7.35 -16.70
CA LEU A 445 -7.35 7.84 -17.86
C LEU A 445 -8.21 7.74 -19.12
N TRP A 446 -8.24 8.83 -19.88
CA TRP A 446 -9.00 8.96 -21.13
C TRP A 446 -8.10 9.47 -22.24
N PHE A 447 -8.43 9.09 -23.46
CA PHE A 447 -7.61 9.34 -24.63
C PHE A 447 -8.44 9.83 -25.81
N THR A 448 -7.87 10.74 -26.61
CA THR A 448 -8.42 11.20 -27.88
C THR A 448 -7.43 11.01 -29.03
N GLU A 449 -7.93 10.75 -30.26
CA GLU A 449 -7.16 10.73 -31.51
C GLU A 449 -7.66 11.77 -32.52
N ASP A 450 -8.60 12.59 -32.15
CA ASP A 450 -9.25 13.57 -33.02
C ASP A 450 -9.29 14.97 -32.41
N ALA A 451 -8.22 15.36 -31.73
CA ALA A 451 -8.05 16.67 -31.10
C ALA A 451 -9.16 16.99 -30.09
N GLY A 452 -9.64 15.97 -29.36
CA GLY A 452 -10.62 16.10 -28.30
C GLY A 452 -12.06 16.17 -28.74
N ASP A 453 -12.38 15.84 -30.00
CA ASP A 453 -13.77 15.74 -30.46
C ASP A 453 -14.46 14.51 -29.87
N HIS A 454 -13.71 13.41 -29.63
CA HIS A 454 -14.17 12.21 -28.91
C HIS A 454 -13.10 11.71 -27.95
N TRP A 455 -13.55 11.24 -26.77
CA TRP A 455 -12.70 10.68 -25.74
C TRP A 455 -13.09 9.23 -25.46
N GLN A 456 -12.10 8.38 -25.25
CA GLN A 456 -12.26 6.94 -24.97
C GLN A 456 -11.55 6.60 -23.66
N GLU A 457 -12.21 5.84 -22.80
CA GLU A 457 -11.57 5.30 -21.60
C GLU A 457 -10.47 4.31 -21.97
N THR A 458 -9.32 4.46 -21.34
CA THR A 458 -8.25 3.49 -21.37
C THR A 458 -7.89 3.08 -19.94
N LYS A 459 -7.20 1.95 -19.79
CA LYS A 459 -6.80 1.44 -18.48
C LYS A 459 -5.31 1.25 -18.44
N ILE A 460 -4.71 1.75 -17.38
CA ILE A 460 -3.33 1.47 -17.00
C ILE A 460 -3.32 0.61 -15.75
N ALA A 461 -2.20 -0.07 -15.52
CA ALA A 461 -2.07 -1.00 -14.39
C ALA A 461 -1.82 -0.27 -13.06
N THR A 462 -2.75 0.62 -12.68
CA THR A 462 -2.73 1.31 -11.38
C THR A 462 -4.11 1.79 -10.97
N ASP A 463 -4.35 1.89 -9.66
CA ASP A 463 -5.48 2.61 -9.06
C ASP A 463 -5.03 3.97 -8.49
N SER A 464 -3.76 4.33 -8.67
CA SER A 464 -3.21 5.59 -8.17
C SER A 464 -3.80 6.78 -8.92
N THR A 465 -4.03 7.89 -8.23
CA THR A 465 -4.42 9.15 -8.87
C THR A 465 -3.34 9.60 -9.83
N VAL A 466 -3.72 10.07 -11.01
CA VAL A 466 -2.82 10.74 -11.95
C VAL A 466 -2.70 12.19 -11.50
N ASN A 467 -1.52 12.58 -11.01
CA ASN A 467 -1.25 13.92 -10.49
C ASN A 467 -0.49 14.81 -11.48
N GLY A 468 0.34 14.21 -12.34
CA GLY A 468 1.09 14.90 -13.37
C GLY A 468 1.00 14.14 -14.70
N LEU A 469 0.87 14.87 -15.79
CA LEU A 469 0.75 14.33 -17.14
C LEU A 469 1.43 15.26 -18.14
N ASN A 470 2.38 14.74 -18.90
CA ASN A 470 3.11 15.50 -19.90
C ASN A 470 3.19 14.75 -21.22
N GLN A 471 2.93 15.47 -22.31
CA GLN A 471 2.96 14.96 -23.69
C GLN A 471 3.90 15.81 -24.54
N PRO A 472 5.23 15.51 -24.54
CA PRO A 472 6.20 16.30 -25.29
C PRO A 472 6.06 16.19 -26.80
N GLN A 473 5.45 15.10 -27.30
CA GLN A 473 5.21 14.85 -28.73
C GLN A 473 3.90 14.10 -28.91
N GLU A 474 3.35 14.11 -30.13
CA GLU A 474 2.05 13.49 -30.47
C GLU A 474 1.95 12.01 -30.07
N ASN A 475 3.06 11.27 -30.12
CA ASN A 475 3.09 9.81 -29.88
C ASN A 475 3.83 9.42 -28.59
N SER A 476 4.12 10.37 -27.72
CA SER A 476 4.75 10.08 -26.42
C SER A 476 4.02 10.81 -25.31
N ALA A 477 3.81 10.14 -24.19
CA ALA A 477 3.25 10.73 -23.00
C ALA A 477 3.85 10.05 -21.76
N TYR A 478 3.88 10.81 -20.67
CA TYR A 478 4.35 10.37 -19.37
C TYR A 478 3.35 10.80 -18.33
N LEU A 479 3.12 9.95 -17.35
CA LEU A 479 2.31 10.29 -16.20
C LEU A 479 2.99 9.89 -14.90
N VAL A 480 2.69 10.65 -13.86
CA VAL A 480 3.08 10.38 -12.48
C VAL A 480 1.87 10.52 -11.55
N GLY A 481 1.97 9.91 -10.37
CA GLY A 481 0.85 9.94 -9.46
C GLY A 481 1.14 9.47 -8.05
N ASP A 482 0.06 9.14 -7.35
CA ASP A 482 0.12 8.63 -5.99
C ASP A 482 0.97 7.35 -5.90
N GLN A 483 1.56 7.12 -4.71
CA GLN A 483 2.48 6.01 -4.48
C GLN A 483 3.70 6.03 -5.42
N SER A 484 4.09 7.22 -5.91
CA SER A 484 5.22 7.44 -6.81
C SER A 484 5.17 6.62 -8.10
N VAL A 485 3.96 6.36 -8.62
CA VAL A 485 3.83 5.70 -9.92
C VAL A 485 4.37 6.56 -11.03
N ILE A 486 5.05 5.93 -11.98
CA ILE A 486 5.57 6.54 -13.21
C ILE A 486 5.19 5.62 -14.36
N PHE A 487 4.50 6.13 -15.36
CA PHE A 487 4.17 5.39 -16.57
C PHE A 487 4.61 6.16 -17.81
N LYS A 488 5.07 5.43 -18.81
CA LYS A 488 5.41 5.94 -20.12
C LYS A 488 4.51 5.30 -21.17
N TYR A 489 3.90 6.09 -22.02
CA TYR A 489 3.23 5.61 -23.22
C TYR A 489 4.28 5.22 -24.28
N ILE A 490 4.24 3.97 -24.76
CA ILE A 490 5.26 3.40 -25.66
C ILE A 490 4.70 2.91 -26.98
N GLY A 491 3.39 3.00 -27.20
CA GLY A 491 2.76 2.20 -28.20
C GLY A 491 2.02 2.88 -29.30
N SER A 492 1.42 2.03 -30.11
CA SER A 492 0.44 2.36 -31.14
C SER A 492 -1.00 2.10 -30.70
N ASP A 493 -1.17 1.41 -29.58
CA ASP A 493 -2.47 1.15 -28.95
C ASP A 493 -2.61 2.03 -27.70
N VAL A 494 -3.80 2.50 -27.41
CA VAL A 494 -4.10 3.39 -26.27
C VAL A 494 -3.83 2.76 -24.90
N SER A 495 -3.68 1.44 -24.84
CA SER A 495 -3.34 0.69 -23.62
C SER A 495 -1.83 0.44 -23.44
N ASP A 496 -0.99 0.88 -24.38
CA ASP A 496 0.45 0.58 -24.38
C ASP A 496 1.23 1.49 -23.40
N TRP A 497 0.87 1.43 -22.11
CA TRP A 497 1.58 2.12 -21.04
C TRP A 497 2.51 1.17 -20.28
N GLU A 498 3.78 1.54 -20.19
CA GLU A 498 4.81 0.79 -19.46
C GLU A 498 5.05 1.42 -18.09
N ASN A 499 5.00 0.58 -17.05
CA ASN A 499 5.29 1.01 -15.68
C ASN A 499 6.80 1.18 -15.50
N GLN A 500 7.24 2.40 -15.24
CA GLN A 500 8.64 2.79 -14.99
C GLN A 500 8.93 3.00 -13.50
N SER A 501 7.97 2.78 -12.64
CA SER A 501 8.03 3.16 -11.22
C SER A 501 9.13 2.45 -10.43
N ASN A 502 9.60 1.29 -10.89
CA ASN A 502 10.69 0.53 -10.26
C ASN A 502 12.05 0.83 -10.87
N ASN A 503 12.13 1.74 -11.84
CA ASN A 503 13.36 2.10 -12.55
C ASN A 503 14.12 3.23 -11.84
N LEU A 504 13.91 3.41 -10.55
CA LEU A 504 14.62 4.38 -9.72
C LEU A 504 16.06 3.89 -9.46
N SER A 505 17.01 4.78 -9.64
CA SER A 505 18.40 4.55 -9.25
C SER A 505 18.51 4.41 -7.72
N SER A 506 19.36 3.52 -7.25
CA SER A 506 19.68 3.37 -5.82
C SER A 506 20.49 4.55 -5.22
N VAL A 507 20.69 5.62 -5.98
CA VAL A 507 21.44 6.80 -5.55
C VAL A 507 20.44 7.91 -5.21
N GLY A 508 20.40 8.29 -3.92
CA GLY A 508 19.54 9.35 -3.39
C GLY A 508 19.11 9.03 -1.97
N THR A 509 18.70 10.03 -1.22
CA THR A 509 18.31 9.87 0.18
C THR A 509 16.82 9.63 0.37
N HIS A 510 16.01 9.93 -0.64
CA HIS A 510 14.55 9.71 -0.57
C HIS A 510 14.10 8.40 -1.24
N VAL A 511 15.00 7.70 -1.96
CA VAL A 511 14.69 6.37 -2.51
C VAL A 511 14.73 5.34 -1.38
N ILE A 512 13.62 4.72 -1.11
CA ILE A 512 13.45 3.66 -0.11
C ILE A 512 13.33 2.31 -0.83
N PHE A 513 13.50 1.20 -0.12
CA PHE A 513 13.43 -0.13 -0.72
C PHE A 513 12.48 -1.04 0.06
N ASN A 514 11.67 -1.80 -0.68
CA ASN A 514 11.17 -3.07 -0.19
C ASN A 514 12.17 -4.17 -0.56
N VAL A 515 12.49 -5.04 0.38
CA VAL A 515 13.39 -6.18 0.14
C VAL A 515 12.57 -7.45 0.14
N VAL A 516 12.46 -8.09 -1.01
CA VAL A 516 11.63 -9.28 -1.23
C VAL A 516 12.51 -10.49 -1.48
N GLY A 517 12.41 -11.49 -0.64
CA GLY A 517 13.01 -12.81 -0.84
C GLY A 517 11.94 -13.82 -1.22
N ARG A 518 12.09 -14.50 -2.34
CA ARG A 518 11.10 -15.45 -2.88
C ARG A 518 11.66 -16.85 -2.98
N ILE A 519 10.85 -17.85 -2.58
CA ILE A 519 11.04 -19.26 -2.86
C ILE A 519 9.89 -19.68 -3.78
N ASP A 520 10.20 -20.04 -5.01
CA ASP A 520 9.18 -20.39 -5.99
C ASP A 520 8.49 -21.72 -5.69
N GLY A 521 7.17 -21.72 -5.80
CA GLY A 521 6.37 -22.94 -5.67
C GLY A 521 6.54 -23.88 -6.87
N SER A 522 6.72 -25.15 -6.57
CA SER A 522 6.96 -26.21 -7.59
C SER A 522 5.73 -26.53 -8.45
N SER A 523 4.51 -26.26 -7.99
CA SER A 523 3.26 -26.55 -8.69
C SER A 523 2.29 -25.37 -8.74
N HIS A 524 2.38 -24.41 -7.83
CA HIS A 524 1.53 -23.24 -7.71
C HIS A 524 2.39 -21.97 -7.60
N SER A 525 3.29 -21.76 -8.56
CA SER A 525 4.28 -20.70 -8.52
C SER A 525 3.69 -19.28 -8.51
N HIS A 526 2.46 -19.11 -8.98
CA HIS A 526 1.74 -17.82 -8.95
C HIS A 526 0.78 -17.66 -7.78
N GLN A 527 0.77 -18.60 -6.83
CA GLN A 527 -0.02 -18.51 -5.62
C GLN A 527 0.94 -18.38 -4.44
N VAL A 528 0.81 -17.27 -3.69
CA VAL A 528 1.82 -16.82 -2.75
C VAL A 528 1.27 -16.75 -1.34
N TYR A 529 2.04 -17.23 -0.37
CA TYR A 529 1.92 -16.88 1.04
C TYR A 529 3.12 -16.06 1.46
N ALA A 530 2.93 -15.05 2.29
CA ALA A 530 4.01 -14.16 2.68
C ALA A 530 4.14 -14.01 4.20
N LEU A 531 5.39 -13.80 4.64
CA LEU A 531 5.75 -13.32 5.97
C LEU A 531 6.46 -11.99 5.82
N THR A 532 5.98 -10.97 6.54
CA THR A 532 6.45 -9.59 6.36
C THR A 532 6.80 -8.93 7.68
N ALA A 533 7.65 -7.93 7.64
CA ALA A 533 7.93 -6.99 8.71
C ALA A 533 8.51 -5.71 8.09
N HIS A 534 8.44 -4.56 8.74
CA HIS A 534 9.19 -3.39 8.30
C HIS A 534 10.60 -3.37 8.90
N TYR A 535 11.55 -2.73 8.21
CA TYR A 535 12.93 -2.66 8.68
C TYR A 535 13.40 -1.24 8.99
N ASP A 536 12.66 -0.22 8.55
CA ASP A 536 12.89 1.16 8.95
C ASP A 536 12.62 1.36 10.44
N SER A 537 13.11 2.45 10.99
CA SER A 537 12.91 2.82 12.40
C SER A 537 12.92 4.32 12.58
N ILE A 538 12.17 4.80 13.56
CA ILE A 538 12.04 6.23 13.87
C ILE A 538 12.28 6.51 15.36
N SER A 539 12.54 7.77 15.72
CA SER A 539 12.63 8.25 17.09
C SER A 539 12.43 9.76 17.15
N GLU A 540 12.53 10.34 18.34
CA GLU A 540 12.56 11.79 18.56
C GLU A 540 13.78 12.50 17.92
N ASP A 541 14.81 11.75 17.52
CA ASP A 541 15.99 12.26 16.77
C ASP A 541 16.40 11.28 15.65
N PRO A 542 15.54 11.10 14.65
CA PRO A 542 15.62 9.95 13.74
C PRO A 542 16.87 9.97 12.85
N TYR A 543 17.42 11.14 12.53
CA TYR A 543 18.65 11.23 11.74
C TYR A 543 19.91 10.87 12.53
N VAL A 544 19.84 10.81 13.85
CA VAL A 544 21.00 10.60 14.74
C VAL A 544 20.92 9.26 15.44
N LEU A 545 19.78 8.91 16.01
CA LEU A 545 19.62 7.70 16.82
C LEU A 545 18.17 7.20 16.79
N ALA A 546 17.92 6.15 16.03
CA ALA A 546 16.67 5.39 16.05
C ALA A 546 16.99 3.90 16.05
N PRO A 547 17.26 3.30 17.23
CA PRO A 547 17.77 1.93 17.31
C PRO A 547 16.77 0.90 16.80
N GLY A 548 15.45 1.08 17.11
CA GLY A 548 14.38 0.24 16.64
C GLY A 548 14.63 -1.25 16.90
N ALA A 549 15.04 -1.60 18.13
CA ALA A 549 15.41 -2.97 18.46
C ALA A 549 14.18 -3.86 18.49
N ASP A 550 13.10 -3.39 19.10
CA ASP A 550 11.81 -4.05 19.09
C ASP A 550 10.99 -3.65 17.89
N ASP A 551 10.96 -2.38 17.62
CA ASP A 551 10.25 -1.75 16.52
C ASP A 551 11.20 -1.35 15.35
N ASN A 552 11.44 -2.23 14.31
CA ASN A 552 10.90 -3.58 14.25
C ASN A 552 12.02 -4.58 13.82
N ALA A 553 13.21 -4.50 14.45
CA ALA A 553 14.26 -5.49 14.18
C ALA A 553 13.88 -6.90 14.66
N THR A 554 12.99 -7.01 15.68
CA THR A 554 12.48 -8.30 16.16
C THR A 554 11.62 -9.00 15.12
N GLY A 555 10.69 -8.31 14.48
CA GLY A 555 9.86 -8.84 13.40
C GLY A 555 10.70 -9.27 12.19
N VAL A 556 11.66 -8.43 11.78
CA VAL A 556 12.59 -8.77 10.68
C VAL A 556 13.43 -10.00 11.01
N ALA A 557 13.88 -10.16 12.26
CA ALA A 557 14.62 -11.35 12.67
C ALA A 557 13.75 -12.62 12.53
N GLY A 558 12.46 -12.54 12.86
CA GLY A 558 11.50 -13.61 12.63
C GLY A 558 11.32 -13.95 11.14
N VAL A 559 11.25 -12.94 10.27
CA VAL A 559 11.17 -13.11 8.82
C VAL A 559 12.42 -13.82 8.27
N LEU A 560 13.62 -13.34 8.64
CA LEU A 560 14.87 -13.90 8.17
C LEU A 560 15.11 -15.33 8.68
N GLU A 561 14.81 -15.61 9.93
CA GLU A 561 14.96 -16.93 10.50
C GLU A 561 14.01 -17.95 9.86
N THR A 562 12.76 -17.53 9.59
CA THR A 562 11.79 -18.35 8.87
C THR A 562 12.27 -18.64 7.44
N CYS A 563 12.78 -17.63 6.72
CA CYS A 563 13.36 -17.82 5.39
C CYS A 563 14.55 -18.79 5.42
N ARG A 564 15.45 -18.65 6.38
CA ARG A 564 16.62 -19.52 6.54
C ARG A 564 16.22 -21.00 6.61
N LEU A 565 15.16 -21.28 7.35
CA LEU A 565 14.69 -22.65 7.55
C LEU A 565 13.97 -23.21 6.33
N LEU A 566 13.19 -22.36 5.63
CA LEU A 566 12.33 -22.81 4.53
C LEU A 566 12.99 -22.72 3.15
N ALA A 567 14.07 -21.93 2.98
CA ALA A 567 14.71 -21.73 1.67
C ALA A 567 15.39 -22.97 1.08
N GLY A 568 15.73 -23.95 1.92
CA GLY A 568 16.26 -25.26 1.47
C GLY A 568 15.20 -26.25 1.02
N GLU A 569 13.93 -25.92 1.23
CA GLU A 569 12.78 -26.79 0.98
C GLU A 569 12.21 -26.56 -0.44
N ASN A 570 11.31 -27.46 -0.85
CA ASN A 570 10.67 -27.40 -2.16
C ASN A 570 9.14 -27.21 -2.00
N PRO A 571 8.65 -26.00 -1.73
CA PRO A 571 7.24 -25.76 -1.49
C PRO A 571 6.41 -26.01 -2.77
N ALA A 572 5.15 -26.38 -2.61
CA ALA A 572 4.18 -26.43 -3.69
C ALA A 572 3.69 -25.02 -4.09
N TYR A 573 3.50 -24.17 -3.13
CA TYR A 573 3.12 -22.75 -3.28
C TYR A 573 4.34 -21.85 -3.09
N SER A 574 4.36 -20.71 -3.74
CA SER A 574 5.44 -19.73 -3.53
C SER A 574 5.36 -19.12 -2.14
N LEU A 575 6.55 -18.90 -1.55
CA LEU A 575 6.70 -18.23 -0.26
C LEU A 575 7.48 -16.94 -0.46
N GLU A 576 6.98 -15.84 0.10
CA GLU A 576 7.70 -14.57 0.10
C GLU A 576 8.00 -14.09 1.51
N PHE A 577 9.22 -13.58 1.67
CA PHE A 577 9.79 -13.03 2.89
C PHE A 577 10.13 -11.58 2.62
N ILE A 578 9.36 -10.66 3.18
CA ILE A 578 9.40 -9.26 2.78
C ILE A 578 9.77 -8.37 3.95
N ALA A 579 10.79 -7.53 3.75
CA ALA A 579 11.11 -6.44 4.65
C ALA A 579 10.72 -5.11 3.98
N PHE A 580 9.71 -4.44 4.54
CA PHE A 580 9.22 -3.17 4.03
C PHE A 580 10.04 -2.00 4.58
N GLY A 581 10.25 -0.97 3.76
CA GLY A 581 10.69 0.34 4.20
C GLY A 581 9.53 1.32 4.18
N GLY A 582 9.66 2.45 4.89
CA GLY A 582 8.67 3.51 4.91
C GLY A 582 7.38 3.17 5.66
N GLU A 583 7.43 2.23 6.59
CA GLU A 583 6.32 1.95 7.49
C GLU A 583 6.09 3.13 8.41
N GLU A 584 7.14 3.60 9.05
CA GLU A 584 7.16 4.70 10.01
C GLU A 584 6.80 6.08 9.39
N LEU A 585 6.90 6.19 8.07
CA LEU A 585 6.45 7.36 7.31
C LEU A 585 4.96 7.30 6.94
N GLY A 586 4.29 6.16 7.17
CA GLY A 586 2.87 5.95 6.89
C GLY A 586 2.57 4.79 5.95
N LEU A 587 3.23 3.65 6.13
CA LEU A 587 2.99 2.38 5.43
C LEU A 587 3.33 2.42 3.93
N PHE A 588 4.19 3.34 3.46
CA PHE A 588 4.40 3.55 2.02
C PHE A 588 4.87 2.31 1.28
N GLY A 589 5.81 1.57 1.87
CA GLY A 589 6.36 0.37 1.22
C GLY A 589 5.34 -0.73 1.06
N SER A 590 4.61 -1.07 2.11
CA SER A 590 3.58 -2.10 2.07
C SER A 590 2.36 -1.70 1.23
N ALA A 591 1.94 -0.42 1.29
CA ALA A 591 0.82 0.08 0.51
C ALA A 591 1.11 -0.02 -0.99
N ARG A 592 2.31 0.43 -1.41
CA ARG A 592 2.76 0.31 -2.79
C ARG A 592 2.86 -1.15 -3.23
N PHE A 593 3.47 -2.01 -2.40
CA PHE A 593 3.62 -3.42 -2.69
C PHE A 593 2.25 -4.10 -2.84
N ALA A 594 1.35 -3.93 -1.87
CA ALA A 594 0.02 -4.52 -1.91
C ALA A 594 -0.80 -4.05 -3.11
N THR A 595 -0.68 -2.78 -3.50
CA THR A 595 -1.34 -2.25 -4.71
C THR A 595 -0.77 -2.88 -5.98
N SER A 596 0.55 -3.11 -6.05
CA SER A 596 1.19 -3.71 -7.23
C SER A 596 0.78 -5.16 -7.48
N ILE A 597 0.44 -5.92 -6.43
CA ILE A 597 -0.03 -7.32 -6.54
C ILE A 597 -1.24 -7.43 -7.46
N LYS A 598 -2.18 -6.49 -7.38
CA LYS A 598 -3.40 -6.47 -8.21
C LYS A 598 -3.11 -6.53 -9.71
N TYR A 599 -1.95 -6.02 -10.12
CA TYR A 599 -1.52 -5.91 -11.51
C TYR A 599 -0.42 -6.91 -11.86
N SER A 600 -0.03 -7.77 -10.93
CA SER A 600 0.91 -8.87 -11.16
C SER A 600 0.18 -10.13 -11.63
N SER A 601 0.95 -11.14 -12.03
CA SER A 601 0.43 -12.48 -12.29
C SER A 601 0.21 -13.31 -11.03
N ASP A 602 0.65 -12.80 -9.87
CA ASP A 602 0.63 -13.52 -8.61
C ASP A 602 -0.65 -13.24 -7.81
N THR A 603 -1.13 -14.26 -7.13
CA THR A 603 -2.27 -14.20 -6.23
C THR A 603 -1.80 -14.45 -4.82
N PHE A 604 -1.90 -13.45 -3.96
CA PHE A 604 -1.57 -13.60 -2.54
C PHE A 604 -2.75 -14.23 -1.81
N LEU A 605 -2.50 -15.40 -1.23
CA LEU A 605 -3.51 -16.20 -0.52
C LEU A 605 -3.55 -15.88 0.98
N GLY A 606 -2.45 -15.35 1.54
CA GLY A 606 -2.37 -14.95 2.93
C GLY A 606 -1.05 -14.29 3.27
N VAL A 607 -1.09 -13.32 4.17
CA VAL A 607 0.07 -12.58 4.68
C VAL A 607 0.06 -12.61 6.20
N LEU A 608 1.20 -12.95 6.80
CA LEU A 608 1.47 -12.75 8.23
C LEU A 608 2.48 -11.61 8.36
N ASN A 609 2.10 -10.53 9.02
CA ASN A 609 2.98 -9.42 9.31
C ASN A 609 3.44 -9.47 10.76
N PHE A 610 4.74 -9.41 10.99
CA PHE A 610 5.33 -9.31 12.32
C PHE A 610 5.68 -7.86 12.64
N ASP A 611 5.28 -7.43 13.84
CA ASP A 611 5.58 -6.10 14.33
C ASP A 611 5.73 -6.13 15.85
N MET A 612 6.94 -5.82 16.33
CA MET A 612 7.32 -5.89 17.74
C MET A 612 7.04 -7.25 18.40
N LEU A 613 8.06 -8.08 18.54
CA LEU A 613 7.96 -9.44 19.08
C LEU A 613 8.76 -9.65 20.37
N GLY A 614 9.51 -8.65 20.85
CA GLY A 614 10.61 -8.87 21.75
C GLY A 614 10.51 -8.27 23.14
N CYS A 615 9.64 -7.32 23.41
CA CYS A 615 9.51 -6.71 24.72
C CYS A 615 8.56 -7.49 25.62
N THR A 616 8.90 -7.58 26.89
CA THR A 616 8.06 -8.21 27.90
C THR A 616 7.46 -7.17 28.82
N ASN A 617 6.19 -7.32 29.13
CA ASN A 617 5.46 -6.37 29.93
C ASN A 617 5.65 -6.52 31.42
N ASP A 618 6.17 -7.38 32.07
CA ASP A 618 6.32 -7.55 33.54
C ASP A 618 6.58 -9.00 33.98
N GLY A 619 6.89 -9.85 32.97
CA GLY A 619 7.22 -11.25 33.21
C GLY A 619 6.00 -12.12 33.51
N MET A 620 4.80 -11.70 33.13
CA MET A 620 3.59 -12.50 33.30
C MET A 620 2.77 -12.62 32.02
N ASN A 621 2.69 -13.84 31.51
CA ASN A 621 1.71 -14.29 30.51
C ASN A 621 1.85 -13.62 29.14
N GLU A 622 3.02 -13.67 28.57
CA GLU A 622 3.29 -13.17 27.24
C GLU A 622 2.57 -14.00 26.20
N ASP A 623 1.74 -13.36 25.41
CA ASP A 623 0.99 -13.94 24.31
C ASP A 623 1.44 -13.31 22.98
N LEU A 624 1.47 -14.08 21.91
CA LEU A 624 1.49 -13.53 20.57
C LEU A 624 0.04 -13.09 20.24
N ASP A 625 -0.21 -11.80 20.18
CA ASP A 625 -1.48 -11.29 19.72
C ASP A 625 -1.59 -11.43 18.20
N LEU A 626 -2.52 -12.27 17.73
CA LEU A 626 -2.89 -12.33 16.32
C LEU A 626 -4.13 -11.48 16.12
N ILE A 627 -3.98 -10.44 15.31
CA ILE A 627 -5.05 -9.48 15.01
C ILE A 627 -5.45 -9.61 13.54
N SER A 628 -6.77 -9.75 13.29
CA SER A 628 -7.35 -9.91 11.96
C SER A 628 -8.55 -9.01 11.73
N ASN A 629 -8.91 -8.82 10.47
CA ASN A 629 -10.26 -8.44 10.07
C ASN A 629 -11.12 -9.69 9.84
N GLU A 630 -12.41 -9.51 9.53
CA GLU A 630 -13.33 -10.62 9.29
C GLU A 630 -12.92 -11.51 8.11
N GLN A 631 -12.32 -10.94 7.08
CA GLN A 631 -11.88 -11.65 5.88
C GLN A 631 -10.70 -12.57 6.16
N SER A 632 -9.85 -12.23 7.12
CA SER A 632 -8.62 -12.93 7.46
C SER A 632 -8.79 -14.00 8.56
N VAL A 633 -10.01 -14.17 9.09
CA VAL A 633 -10.30 -15.11 10.21
C VAL A 633 -9.86 -16.54 9.89
N ASN A 634 -10.09 -17.01 8.66
CA ASN A 634 -9.71 -18.38 8.27
C ASN A 634 -8.19 -18.58 8.32
N LEU A 635 -7.41 -17.58 7.92
CA LEU A 635 -5.95 -17.62 8.02
C LEU A 635 -5.50 -17.63 9.49
N MET A 636 -6.11 -16.80 10.34
CA MET A 636 -5.82 -16.78 11.77
C MET A 636 -6.14 -18.10 12.45
N ASP A 637 -7.30 -18.70 12.17
CA ASP A 637 -7.67 -19.99 12.74
C ASP A 637 -6.75 -21.12 12.25
N PHE A 638 -6.23 -21.03 11.01
CA PHE A 638 -5.22 -21.94 10.50
C PHE A 638 -3.89 -21.81 11.26
N ILE A 639 -3.40 -20.58 11.48
CA ILE A 639 -2.16 -20.34 12.27
C ILE A 639 -2.31 -20.89 13.70
N ILE A 640 -3.44 -20.64 14.35
CA ILE A 640 -3.72 -21.17 15.69
C ILE A 640 -3.74 -22.69 15.68
N SER A 641 -4.28 -23.31 14.64
CA SER A 641 -4.29 -24.77 14.50
C SER A 641 -2.87 -25.32 14.29
N SER A 642 -2.06 -24.71 13.41
CA SER A 642 -0.67 -25.06 13.20
C SER A 642 0.12 -24.94 14.51
N ARG A 643 0.01 -23.78 15.19
CA ARG A 643 0.66 -23.59 16.50
C ARG A 643 0.26 -24.65 17.53
N ASN A 644 -1.00 -25.04 17.61
CA ASN A 644 -1.46 -26.07 18.55
C ASN A 644 -0.77 -27.42 18.32
N ASN A 645 -0.45 -27.72 17.07
CA ASN A 645 0.19 -28.97 16.70
C ASN A 645 1.72 -28.97 16.88
N TYR A 646 2.38 -27.85 16.58
CA TYR A 646 3.86 -27.80 16.54
C TYR A 646 4.47 -27.02 17.70
N VAL A 647 3.79 -26.00 18.23
CA VAL A 647 4.34 -25.08 19.25
C VAL A 647 3.33 -24.82 20.37
N PRO A 648 2.80 -25.86 21.05
CA PRO A 648 1.75 -25.66 22.05
C PRO A 648 2.18 -24.79 23.25
N SER A 649 3.47 -24.59 23.44
CA SER A 649 4.02 -23.67 24.44
C SER A 649 3.87 -22.20 24.09
N CYS A 650 3.75 -21.83 22.81
CA CYS A 650 3.50 -20.47 22.39
C CYS A 650 2.02 -20.13 22.64
N ARG A 651 1.76 -19.15 23.45
CA ARG A 651 0.40 -18.68 23.70
C ARG A 651 0.00 -17.70 22.60
N ILE A 652 -1.22 -17.81 22.11
CA ILE A 652 -1.77 -16.88 21.13
C ILE A 652 -3.06 -16.30 21.67
N LYS A 653 -3.16 -14.98 21.65
CA LYS A 653 -4.40 -14.25 21.87
C LYS A 653 -5.02 -13.91 20.53
N ARG A 654 -6.25 -14.38 20.32
CA ARG A 654 -7.00 -14.21 19.08
C ARG A 654 -7.85 -12.95 19.15
N THR A 655 -7.65 -12.01 18.25
CA THR A 655 -8.41 -10.75 18.19
C THR A 655 -8.91 -10.52 16.77
N VAL A 656 -10.20 -10.21 16.63
CA VAL A 656 -10.77 -9.72 15.36
C VAL A 656 -11.09 -8.25 15.55
N ASP A 657 -10.26 -7.38 14.97
CA ASP A 657 -10.38 -5.93 15.07
C ASP A 657 -10.04 -5.28 13.74
N PRO A 658 -11.03 -5.05 12.87
CA PRO A 658 -10.80 -4.41 11.58
C PRO A 658 -10.38 -2.92 11.69
N SER A 659 -10.40 -2.34 12.88
CA SER A 659 -9.91 -0.98 13.10
C SER A 659 -8.40 -0.92 13.41
N MET A 660 -7.73 -2.08 13.48
CA MET A 660 -6.28 -2.14 13.69
C MET A 660 -5.54 -1.95 12.37
N TRP A 661 -5.35 -0.70 11.98
CA TRP A 661 -4.71 -0.28 10.73
C TRP A 661 -3.20 0.07 10.90
N ARG A 662 -2.64 -0.07 12.08
CA ARG A 662 -1.38 0.50 12.53
C ARG A 662 -0.11 -0.22 12.10
N SER A 663 -0.15 -1.11 11.14
CA SER A 663 1.04 -1.77 10.62
C SER A 663 0.76 -2.32 9.22
N ASP A 664 1.78 -2.83 8.56
CA ASP A 664 1.81 -3.22 7.15
C ASP A 664 0.71 -4.18 6.70
N HIS A 665 0.18 -5.02 7.60
CA HIS A 665 -0.95 -5.92 7.31
C HIS A 665 -2.18 -5.17 6.79
N SER A 666 -2.40 -3.93 7.23
CA SER A 666 -3.55 -3.12 6.83
C SER A 666 -3.50 -2.70 5.36
N SER A 667 -2.32 -2.55 4.80
CA SER A 667 -2.11 -2.29 3.37
C SER A 667 -2.69 -3.41 2.50
N PHE A 668 -2.55 -4.67 2.94
CA PHE A 668 -3.13 -5.83 2.27
C PHE A 668 -4.65 -5.90 2.46
N TRP A 669 -5.16 -5.57 3.65
CA TRP A 669 -6.61 -5.47 3.87
C TRP A 669 -7.25 -4.47 2.93
N ASN A 670 -6.60 -3.34 2.68
CA ASN A 670 -7.07 -2.32 1.75
C ASN A 670 -7.18 -2.82 0.30
N GLN A 671 -6.47 -3.89 -0.06
CA GLN A 671 -6.55 -4.54 -1.37
C GLN A 671 -7.41 -5.82 -1.35
N GLY A 672 -8.07 -6.13 -0.23
CA GLY A 672 -8.88 -7.34 -0.09
C GLY A 672 -8.05 -8.62 0.03
N ILE A 673 -6.77 -8.53 0.35
CA ILE A 673 -5.87 -9.67 0.57
C ILE A 673 -5.93 -10.05 2.04
N PRO A 674 -6.13 -11.34 2.40
CA PRO A 674 -6.09 -11.78 3.78
C PRO A 674 -4.74 -11.52 4.42
N ALA A 675 -4.73 -10.80 5.53
CA ALA A 675 -3.51 -10.50 6.26
C ALA A 675 -3.76 -10.50 7.77
N LEU A 676 -2.71 -10.72 8.55
CA LEU A 676 -2.74 -10.73 10.01
C LEU A 676 -1.59 -9.89 10.54
N LEU A 677 -1.81 -9.22 11.65
CA LEU A 677 -0.75 -8.69 12.49
C LEU A 677 -0.43 -9.73 13.58
N GLY A 678 0.83 -10.09 13.70
CA GLY A 678 1.41 -10.80 14.82
C GLY A 678 2.26 -9.82 15.63
N ILE A 679 1.85 -9.51 16.83
CA ILE A 679 2.49 -8.53 17.71
C ILE A 679 2.56 -9.09 19.13
N GLU A 680 3.52 -8.62 19.91
CA GLU A 680 3.53 -8.89 21.35
C GLU A 680 2.30 -8.30 22.04
N ASP A 681 2.14 -8.58 23.34
CA ASP A 681 0.96 -8.16 24.13
C ASP A 681 0.39 -6.79 23.74
N TRP A 682 -0.80 -6.78 23.11
CA TRP A 682 -1.50 -5.57 22.76
C TRP A 682 -2.66 -5.26 23.73
N PRO A 683 -2.89 -4.03 24.19
CA PRO A 683 -2.10 -2.81 23.93
C PRO A 683 -0.75 -2.82 24.66
N LEU A 684 0.26 -2.29 24.00
CA LEU A 684 1.62 -2.22 24.54
C LEU A 684 1.62 -1.63 25.95
N SER A 685 2.36 -2.22 26.85
CA SER A 685 2.50 -1.75 28.24
C SER A 685 3.73 -0.89 28.44
N HIS A 686 4.59 -0.77 27.45
CA HIS A 686 5.77 0.10 27.45
C HIS A 686 5.59 1.25 26.43
N ASN A 687 6.43 2.27 26.56
CA ASN A 687 6.42 3.47 25.74
C ASN A 687 7.79 3.68 25.06
N ARG A 688 8.46 2.60 24.63
CA ARG A 688 9.79 2.67 24.00
C ARG A 688 9.74 2.69 22.49
N ALA A 689 8.70 2.08 21.88
CA ALA A 689 8.50 2.15 20.44
C ALA A 689 8.64 3.60 19.95
N ASN A 690 9.26 3.80 18.83
CA ASN A 690 9.51 5.10 18.23
C ASN A 690 10.33 6.08 19.10
N THR A 691 11.22 5.56 19.94
CA THR A 691 12.11 6.39 20.77
C THR A 691 13.57 5.92 20.71
N THR A 692 14.48 6.82 21.09
CA THR A 692 15.92 6.49 21.27
C THR A 692 16.16 5.44 22.36
N GLN A 693 15.15 5.04 23.13
CA GLN A 693 15.23 4.05 24.21
C GLN A 693 14.83 2.65 23.75
N ASP A 694 14.41 2.47 22.48
CA ASP A 694 14.14 1.17 21.91
C ASP A 694 15.47 0.44 21.56
N THR A 695 16.11 -0.08 22.58
CA THR A 695 17.46 -0.68 22.52
C THR A 695 17.42 -2.18 22.79
N ILE A 696 18.43 -2.87 22.31
CA ILE A 696 18.57 -4.33 22.42
C ILE A 696 18.56 -4.86 23.86
N ASP A 697 18.86 -4.00 24.85
CA ASP A 697 18.90 -4.38 26.26
C ASP A 697 17.53 -4.80 26.82
N TRP A 698 16.45 -4.47 26.13
CA TRP A 698 15.07 -4.77 26.52
C TRP A 698 14.49 -5.99 25.79
N ILE A 699 15.22 -6.56 24.84
CA ILE A 699 14.71 -7.66 24.02
C ILE A 699 14.88 -9.00 24.73
N ASN A 700 13.79 -9.76 24.76
CA ASN A 700 13.78 -11.16 25.15
C ASN A 700 13.89 -12.04 23.90
N PHE A 701 15.09 -12.46 23.55
CA PHE A 701 15.37 -13.26 22.34
C PHE A 701 14.68 -14.62 22.35
N ASP A 702 14.50 -15.25 23.52
CA ASP A 702 13.76 -16.51 23.65
C ASP A 702 12.30 -16.32 23.29
N LEU A 703 11.73 -15.14 23.59
CA LEU A 703 10.36 -14.79 23.23
C LEU A 703 10.23 -14.58 21.71
N VAL A 704 11.13 -13.81 21.11
CA VAL A 704 11.16 -13.63 19.63
C VAL A 704 11.25 -14.98 18.93
N ALA A 705 12.13 -15.87 19.39
CA ALA A 705 12.25 -17.22 18.85
C ALA A 705 10.94 -18.03 19.04
N LEU A 706 10.32 -17.93 20.20
CA LEU A 706 9.06 -18.61 20.50
C LEU A 706 7.93 -18.13 19.56
N PHE A 707 7.86 -16.82 19.31
CA PHE A 707 6.83 -16.21 18.45
C PHE A 707 7.13 -16.44 16.94
N THR A 708 8.37 -16.67 16.56
CA THR A 708 8.76 -17.03 15.19
C THR A 708 8.31 -18.47 14.83
N LYS A 709 8.32 -19.40 15.76
CA LYS A 709 8.01 -20.82 15.53
C LYS A 709 6.64 -21.08 14.87
N PRO A 710 5.54 -20.42 15.27
CA PRO A 710 4.25 -20.53 14.58
C PRO A 710 4.30 -20.10 13.12
N ALA A 711 5.10 -19.10 12.76
CA ALA A 711 5.25 -18.69 11.36
C ALA A 711 5.96 -19.76 10.53
N VAL A 712 7.02 -20.38 11.07
CA VAL A 712 7.72 -21.51 10.42
C VAL A 712 6.76 -22.65 10.15
N SER A 713 6.04 -23.14 11.17
CA SER A 713 5.10 -24.24 10.98
C SER A 713 3.95 -23.87 10.03
N THR A 714 3.43 -22.65 10.12
CA THR A 714 2.33 -22.19 9.28
C THR A 714 2.73 -22.10 7.81
N LEU A 715 3.86 -21.45 7.50
CA LEU A 715 4.31 -21.32 6.12
C LEU A 715 4.76 -22.66 5.53
N ALA A 716 5.34 -23.55 6.34
CA ALA A 716 5.64 -24.90 5.91
C ALA A 716 4.36 -25.68 5.51
N GLU A 717 3.31 -25.60 6.31
CA GLU A 717 2.02 -26.23 6.01
C GLU A 717 1.31 -25.59 4.80
N LEU A 718 1.24 -24.26 4.75
CA LEU A 718 0.62 -23.51 3.65
C LEU A 718 1.42 -23.70 2.36
N GLY A 719 2.74 -23.68 2.45
CA GLY A 719 3.65 -23.98 1.34
C GLY A 719 3.62 -25.45 0.91
N GLN A 720 3.00 -26.33 1.70
CA GLN A 720 3.04 -27.78 1.50
C GLN A 720 4.48 -28.30 1.39
N ILE A 721 5.34 -27.79 2.28
CA ILE A 721 6.78 -28.10 2.30
C ILE A 721 7.05 -29.56 2.67
N SER A 722 6.15 -30.23 3.38
CA SER A 722 6.30 -31.65 3.62
C SER A 722 6.40 -32.34 2.28
N ALA A 723 7.62 -32.57 1.89
CA ALA A 723 7.97 -33.22 0.65
C ALA A 723 7.63 -34.69 0.71
N LEU A 724 6.38 -34.99 0.76
CA LEU A 724 5.93 -36.15 0.08
C LEU A 724 6.00 -35.82 -1.42
N GLN A 725 7.18 -35.98 -2.04
CA GLN A 725 7.17 -36.61 -3.35
C GLN A 725 6.26 -37.82 -3.17
N LEU A 726 5.02 -37.68 -3.59
CA LEU A 726 4.07 -38.78 -3.56
C LEU A 726 4.83 -39.97 -4.16
N PRO A 727 5.17 -41.00 -3.41
CA PRO A 727 5.97 -42.08 -3.96
C PRO A 727 5.19 -42.59 -5.15
N GLY A 728 5.82 -42.66 -6.32
CA GLY A 728 5.22 -43.28 -7.48
C GLY A 728 4.95 -44.77 -7.20
N ASP A 729 5.36 -45.30 -6.04
CA ASP A 729 5.18 -46.69 -5.61
C ASP A 729 4.88 -46.77 -4.11
N LEU A 730 4.56 -47.97 -3.62
CA LEU A 730 4.28 -48.27 -2.22
C LEU A 730 5.53 -48.66 -1.39
N ALA A 731 6.73 -48.43 -1.92
CA ALA A 731 7.97 -48.86 -1.27
C ALA A 731 8.25 -48.10 0.03
N ASN A 732 7.78 -46.87 0.15
CA ASN A 732 7.99 -45.98 1.29
C ASN A 732 6.81 -45.93 2.28
N LEU A 733 5.79 -46.82 2.10
CA LEU A 733 4.67 -46.84 3.01
C LEU A 733 5.09 -47.11 4.47
N LYS A 734 4.76 -46.13 5.31
CA LYS A 734 4.88 -46.26 6.78
C LYS A 734 3.51 -46.32 7.42
N VAL A 735 3.31 -47.10 8.45
CA VAL A 735 2.05 -47.15 9.20
C VAL A 735 2.37 -47.07 10.69
N TYR A 736 1.91 -45.99 11.32
CA TYR A 736 2.20 -45.71 12.73
C TYR A 736 1.04 -44.94 13.41
N PRO A 737 0.99 -44.94 14.75
CA PRO A 737 1.70 -45.83 15.64
C PRO A 737 1.18 -47.26 15.48
N ASN A 738 2.06 -48.24 15.56
CA ASN A 738 1.61 -49.62 15.50
C ASN A 738 2.40 -50.47 16.54
N PRO A 739 1.84 -50.80 17.69
CA PRO A 739 0.40 -50.75 18.04
C PRO A 739 -0.13 -49.33 18.33
N LEU A 740 -1.42 -49.08 18.03
CA LEU A 740 -2.15 -47.95 18.50
C LEU A 740 -2.81 -48.25 19.84
N ASN A 741 -2.44 -47.50 20.88
CA ASN A 741 -3.05 -47.57 22.20
C ASN A 741 -3.91 -46.33 22.43
N LEU A 742 -5.25 -46.47 22.33
CA LEU A 742 -6.19 -45.36 22.46
C LEU A 742 -6.23 -44.78 23.88
N THR A 743 -5.71 -45.44 24.88
CA THR A 743 -5.63 -44.88 26.25
C THR A 743 -4.40 -44.02 26.48
N LEU A 744 -3.43 -44.03 25.57
CA LEU A 744 -2.14 -43.35 25.68
C LEU A 744 -1.86 -42.39 24.51
N ALA A 745 -2.58 -42.53 23.39
CA ALA A 745 -2.34 -41.76 22.19
C ALA A 745 -3.19 -40.47 22.17
N GLU A 746 -2.54 -39.34 22.11
CA GLU A 746 -3.23 -38.04 21.96
C GLU A 746 -4.03 -37.94 20.64
N ALA A 747 -3.59 -38.60 19.58
CA ALA A 747 -4.21 -38.49 18.26
C ALA A 747 -5.24 -39.60 17.89
N GLY A 748 -5.28 -40.71 18.60
CA GLY A 748 -6.32 -41.77 18.46
C GLY A 748 -6.44 -42.46 17.09
N ALA A 749 -5.46 -42.37 16.18
CA ALA A 749 -5.54 -42.91 14.82
C ALA A 749 -4.27 -43.65 14.37
N PHE A 750 -4.44 -44.61 13.45
CA PHE A 750 -3.32 -45.13 12.64
C PHE A 750 -3.11 -44.17 11.45
N THR A 751 -1.90 -43.72 11.25
CA THR A 751 -1.50 -42.93 10.07
C THR A 751 -0.89 -43.87 9.03
N PHE A 752 -1.38 -43.77 7.81
CA PHE A 752 -0.78 -44.36 6.61
C PHE A 752 -0.05 -43.29 5.86
N ASP A 753 1.23 -43.32 5.82
CA ASP A 753 2.11 -42.29 5.28
C ASP A 753 2.94 -42.83 4.10
N GLY A 754 3.32 -41.99 3.16
CA GLY A 754 4.02 -42.40 1.96
C GLY A 754 3.12 -43.08 0.91
N LEU A 755 1.88 -42.65 0.79
CA LEU A 755 0.90 -43.19 -0.15
C LEU A 755 0.89 -42.44 -1.48
N PRO A 756 0.94 -43.15 -2.66
CA PRO A 756 0.54 -42.56 -3.94
C PRO A 756 -0.87 -41.97 -3.89
N GLN A 757 -1.11 -40.89 -4.66
CA GLN A 757 -2.38 -40.16 -4.64
C GLN A 757 -3.60 -40.99 -5.07
N ASP A 758 -3.38 -42.01 -5.88
CA ASP A 758 -4.38 -42.94 -6.36
C ASP A 758 -4.61 -44.13 -5.43
N SER A 759 -3.97 -44.12 -4.23
CA SER A 759 -4.03 -45.24 -3.29
C SER A 759 -5.43 -45.39 -2.67
N LYS A 760 -5.82 -46.63 -2.49
CA LYS A 760 -7.01 -47.05 -1.76
C LYS A 760 -6.59 -47.91 -0.59
N VAL A 761 -6.92 -47.50 0.62
CA VAL A 761 -6.61 -48.23 1.86
C VAL A 761 -7.86 -48.88 2.41
N LYS A 762 -7.81 -50.17 2.58
CA LYS A 762 -8.91 -50.99 3.12
C LYS A 762 -8.43 -51.72 4.39
N ILE A 763 -9.27 -51.69 5.41
CA ILE A 763 -8.99 -52.33 6.70
C ILE A 763 -9.93 -53.53 6.86
N TYR A 764 -9.37 -54.65 7.28
CA TYR A 764 -10.12 -55.91 7.49
C TYR A 764 -9.87 -56.46 8.90
N ASN A 765 -10.85 -57.13 9.43
CA ASN A 765 -10.63 -57.97 10.64
C ASN A 765 -9.93 -59.28 10.31
N VAL A 766 -9.53 -60.03 11.32
CA VAL A 766 -8.85 -61.34 11.13
C VAL A 766 -9.72 -62.40 10.43
N ALA A 767 -11.02 -62.21 10.35
CA ALA A 767 -11.90 -63.09 9.58
C ALA A 767 -11.98 -62.72 8.07
N GLY A 768 -11.29 -61.68 7.66
CA GLY A 768 -11.30 -61.14 6.27
C GLY A 768 -12.48 -60.28 5.93
N GLU A 769 -13.25 -59.86 6.92
CA GLU A 769 -14.42 -58.93 6.70
C GLU A 769 -13.90 -57.47 6.62
N LEU A 770 -14.40 -56.72 5.65
CA LEU A 770 -14.05 -55.31 5.46
C LEU A 770 -14.64 -54.47 6.61
N VAL A 771 -13.72 -53.86 7.40
CA VAL A 771 -14.02 -53.00 8.56
C VAL A 771 -14.17 -51.55 8.17
N ALA A 772 -13.21 -51.03 7.37
CA ALA A 772 -13.18 -49.66 6.89
C ALA A 772 -12.57 -49.56 5.51
N GLU A 773 -12.97 -48.55 4.76
CA GLU A 773 -12.27 -48.07 3.56
C GLU A 773 -11.99 -46.58 3.82
N LEU A 774 -10.70 -46.23 3.76
CA LEU A 774 -10.26 -44.90 4.15
C LEU A 774 -10.46 -43.91 2.99
N PRO A 775 -10.62 -42.62 3.29
CA PRO A 775 -10.68 -41.58 2.27
C PRO A 775 -9.37 -41.59 1.43
N PRO A 776 -9.42 -41.11 0.16
CA PRO A 776 -8.22 -40.95 -0.66
C PRO A 776 -7.14 -40.19 0.12
N PRO A 777 -5.87 -40.56 -0.07
CA PRO A 777 -4.77 -39.87 0.64
C PRO A 777 -4.72 -38.40 0.23
N THR A 778 -4.59 -37.53 1.23
CA THR A 778 -4.28 -36.11 1.05
C THR A 778 -2.83 -35.92 1.44
N SER A 779 -2.03 -35.28 0.57
CA SER A 779 -0.59 -35.12 0.76
C SER A 779 0.14 -36.42 1.12
N GLY A 780 -0.25 -37.53 0.44
CA GLY A 780 0.33 -38.87 0.66
C GLY A 780 -0.06 -39.57 1.93
N ARG A 781 -1.02 -39.05 2.69
CA ARG A 781 -1.46 -39.60 3.97
C ARG A 781 -2.95 -39.89 4.00
N THR A 782 -3.34 -40.94 4.78
CA THR A 782 -4.74 -41.15 5.21
C THR A 782 -4.75 -41.77 6.61
N PHE A 783 -5.86 -41.69 7.29
CA PHE A 783 -5.96 -42.01 8.72
C PHE A 783 -7.09 -42.98 9.01
N TRP A 784 -6.85 -43.92 9.93
CA TRP A 784 -7.89 -44.78 10.47
C TRP A 784 -8.07 -44.58 11.98
N TYR A 785 -9.17 -44.00 12.38
CA TYR A 785 -9.54 -43.69 13.77
C TYR A 785 -10.08 -44.90 14.55
N ALA A 786 -9.81 -46.09 14.08
CA ALA A 786 -10.32 -47.31 14.65
C ALA A 786 -11.86 -47.40 14.70
N LEU A 787 -12.50 -46.83 13.68
CA LEU A 787 -13.95 -46.89 13.45
C LEU A 787 -14.28 -47.90 12.35
N ASN A 788 -15.43 -48.57 12.48
CA ASN A 788 -15.96 -49.40 11.41
C ASN A 788 -16.76 -48.57 10.40
N ARG A 789 -17.28 -49.20 9.35
CA ARG A 789 -18.08 -48.55 8.28
C ARG A 789 -19.36 -47.88 8.76
N ALA A 790 -19.87 -48.26 9.95
CA ALA A 790 -21.03 -47.64 10.58
C ALA A 790 -20.65 -46.48 11.50
N GLY A 791 -19.34 -46.18 11.69
CA GLY A 791 -18.86 -45.15 12.61
C GLY A 791 -18.70 -45.65 14.06
N ASP A 792 -18.88 -46.92 14.33
CA ASP A 792 -18.71 -47.49 15.67
C ASP A 792 -17.24 -47.82 15.95
N GLY A 793 -16.81 -47.63 17.18
CA GLY A 793 -15.45 -47.94 17.60
C GLY A 793 -15.10 -49.44 17.53
N CYS A 794 -14.05 -49.78 16.86
CA CYS A 794 -13.49 -51.12 16.74
C CYS A 794 -13.00 -51.68 18.09
N SER A 795 -13.05 -52.99 18.32
CA SER A 795 -12.54 -53.65 19.51
C SER A 795 -11.01 -53.79 19.48
N SER A 796 -10.37 -53.90 20.65
CA SER A 796 -8.94 -54.27 20.73
C SER A 796 -8.69 -55.58 19.96
N GLY A 797 -7.61 -55.61 19.17
CA GLY A 797 -7.30 -56.77 18.36
C GLY A 797 -6.32 -56.48 17.24
N VAL A 798 -6.09 -57.45 16.37
CA VAL A 798 -5.31 -57.34 15.18
C VAL A 798 -6.22 -57.13 13.99
N TYR A 799 -5.88 -56.11 13.17
CA TYR A 799 -6.53 -55.84 11.91
C TYR A 799 -5.51 -55.99 10.78
N LEU A 800 -6.03 -56.21 9.56
CA LEU A 800 -5.20 -56.29 8.36
C LEU A 800 -5.52 -55.06 7.51
N TYR A 801 -4.49 -54.48 6.94
CA TYR A 801 -4.72 -53.44 5.89
C TYR A 801 -4.24 -53.91 4.53
N VAL A 802 -4.88 -53.44 3.51
CA VAL A 802 -4.45 -53.62 2.13
C VAL A 802 -4.44 -52.19 1.50
N VAL A 803 -3.35 -51.84 0.87
CA VAL A 803 -3.20 -50.62 0.08
C VAL A 803 -3.03 -51.03 -1.38
N GLU A 804 -3.84 -50.44 -2.24
CA GLU A 804 -3.84 -50.65 -3.71
C GLU A 804 -3.57 -49.31 -4.37
N SER A 805 -2.65 -49.23 -5.33
CA SER A 805 -2.40 -48.05 -6.18
C SER A 805 -2.11 -48.52 -7.62
N GLY A 806 -1.97 -47.53 -8.55
CA GLY A 806 -1.57 -47.83 -9.92
C GLY A 806 -0.21 -48.51 -10.05
N SER A 807 0.66 -48.38 -9.03
CA SER A 807 2.02 -48.97 -8.95
C SER A 807 2.04 -50.38 -8.34
N GLY A 808 0.92 -50.87 -7.78
CA GLY A 808 0.88 -52.19 -7.18
C GLY A 808 0.01 -52.25 -5.92
N SER A 809 0.21 -53.31 -5.10
CA SER A 809 -0.48 -53.44 -3.82
C SER A 809 0.47 -53.93 -2.73
N THR A 810 0.19 -53.49 -1.49
CA THR A 810 0.88 -53.98 -0.30
C THR A 810 -0.14 -54.22 0.84
N SER A 811 0.29 -54.97 1.84
CA SER A 811 -0.58 -55.24 2.99
C SER A 811 0.25 -55.41 4.26
N GLY A 812 -0.40 -55.23 5.39
CA GLY A 812 0.25 -55.38 6.68
C GLY A 812 -0.75 -55.58 7.83
N LYS A 813 -0.26 -55.48 9.05
CA LYS A 813 -1.03 -55.71 10.27
C LYS A 813 -1.05 -54.47 11.13
N LEU A 814 -2.20 -54.21 11.76
CA LEU A 814 -2.41 -53.15 12.75
C LEU A 814 -2.76 -53.81 14.09
N ALA A 815 -2.18 -53.38 15.18
CA ALA A 815 -2.56 -53.79 16.50
C ALA A 815 -3.24 -52.63 17.25
N LEU A 816 -4.53 -52.82 17.57
CA LEU A 816 -5.33 -51.84 18.30
C LEU A 816 -5.48 -52.29 19.76
N ILE A 817 -5.18 -51.39 20.69
CA ILE A 817 -5.31 -51.55 22.14
C ILE A 817 -6.27 -50.47 22.67
N LYS A 818 -7.28 -50.88 23.39
CA LYS A 818 -8.23 -49.98 24.08
C LYS A 818 -7.98 -50.00 25.57
#